data_e5a9c38245869c7549002bb668cf960c
#
_entry.id   e5a9c38245869c7549002bb668cf960c
#
_cell.length_a   1.000
_cell.length_b   1.000
_cell.length_c   1.000
_cell.angle_alpha   90.00
_cell.angle_beta   90.00
_cell.angle_gamma   90.00
#
_symmetry.space_group_name_H-M   'P 1'
#
loop_
_entity.id
_entity.type
_entity.pdbx_description
1 polymer ?
#
loop_
_entity_poly.entity_id
_entity_poly.type
_entity_poly.pdbx_seq_one_letter_code
_entity_poly.pdbx_strand_id
1 'polypeptide(L)'
;MKKTFESLLAVLFTLCGSASFGAEKAPVDYVNMFIGSCGPHVTEYGGTTPAVSDPFGMTQWCAATRLNKISATMYHHADDRLIGFMGTHQPAIWMGDYGYFTMMPQSGALRTDPEQRAVPLERDTECGTPYYYTVSHTEPDGSRIRTEFTATSRSSFFRFAYADSGAPMLMIEAGRMCEGGGIEIIPERNEIRLYNKERFDAHLGPRLYRFACYYVLRFSEPFADFGTWTDGTVSEGRRSDAAPNVGGYVRFASDVRTVEVRIGSSFIDYAQAADNLDREIGRERTFEQVKASGRDRWNRELSRVSIKGASEDDLTVFYTAFFRTLQYPREFSEYGRYYSPFDERIHEGTSYTAYSLWDTFRAQHPWLQLVQSERGDAMVRSLVQMYEESGWIPKWANPTFTNIMIGTHADAVIADAYVNGFRGYDLEAAYRAIRKDAFTPPTRDEHYRWGDRDFWNGGYEARAGLTHYMKAGYVASDRTDESVASTLEYALDDYCIAQMAKGLGHMEDYRALMERSRNYRNLYNPQTGFFQARRSSGEWDADDVGFTEGANWTYRFCVMQDVPGLIELMGGRDAFVKALDENFDKGHYRHDNEPGHHYVYLYAHCDRLDKIQTRLPGILAANYRNSPDGLSGNDDLGQMSAWYIFSVMGFYPLTPASGEYALGIPAFEEFELALSNGNRLKIVARDRKKHQTMEVVRFNGKRLDRPFIPVREIMQGGVLEFSTK
;
A
#
# COMPACT_ATOMS: atom_id res chain seq x y z
N MET A 1 9.98 5.97 47.64
CA MET A 1 10.16 4.93 46.64
C MET A 1 9.47 5.35 45.33
N LYS A 2 10.04 6.34 44.66
CA LYS A 2 9.66 6.80 43.32
C LYS A 2 10.87 7.52 42.76
N LYS A 3 11.88 6.81 42.26
CA LYS A 3 13.05 7.29 41.55
C LYS A 3 13.96 6.12 41.23
N THR A 4 13.55 5.19 40.36
CA THR A 4 14.43 4.13 39.82
C THR A 4 13.76 3.39 38.62
N PHE A 5 13.05 4.10 37.72
CA PHE A 5 12.46 3.46 36.53
C PHE A 5 12.72 4.20 35.20
N GLU A 6 13.52 5.27 35.23
CA GLU A 6 13.77 6.08 34.01
C GLU A 6 15.14 5.84 33.35
N SER A 7 15.92 4.83 33.76
CA SER A 7 17.28 4.63 33.25
C SER A 7 17.52 3.35 32.48
N LEU A 8 16.49 2.62 32.03
CA LEU A 8 16.65 1.33 31.32
C LEU A 8 16.10 1.28 29.89
N LEU A 9 15.65 2.41 29.32
CA LEU A 9 15.12 2.43 27.95
C LEU A 9 16.07 2.98 26.88
N ALA A 10 17.31 3.29 27.22
CA ALA A 10 18.26 3.95 26.31
C ALA A 10 19.36 3.05 25.71
N VAL A 11 19.30 1.71 25.86
CA VAL A 11 20.42 0.83 25.47
C VAL A 11 20.11 -0.14 24.30
N LEU A 12 18.91 -0.14 23.72
CA LEU A 12 18.50 -1.20 22.78
C LEU A 12 18.57 -0.87 21.27
N PHE A 13 19.22 0.21 20.86
CA PHE A 13 19.28 0.57 19.42
C PHE A 13 20.64 0.35 18.73
N THR A 14 21.59 -0.40 19.28
CA THR A 14 22.99 -0.39 18.83
C THR A 14 23.44 -1.63 18.05
N LEU A 15 22.56 -2.50 17.56
CA LEU A 15 22.98 -3.74 16.85
C LEU A 15 22.73 -3.76 15.33
N CYS A 16 22.00 -2.81 14.76
CA CYS A 16 21.73 -2.77 13.31
C CYS A 16 22.74 -2.00 12.47
N GLY A 17 23.55 -1.14 13.05
CA GLY A 17 24.55 -0.38 12.35
C GLY A 17 25.87 -0.45 13.10
N SER A 18 26.98 -0.78 12.42
CA SER A 18 28.31 -0.39 12.85
C SER A 18 28.36 1.14 12.87
N ALA A 19 27.98 1.76 13.99
CA ALA A 19 28.11 3.19 14.20
C ALA A 19 29.61 3.51 14.18
N SER A 20 30.10 3.94 13.02
CA SER A 20 31.31 4.76 12.97
C SER A 20 30.94 6.07 13.67
N PHE A 21 31.53 6.33 14.81
CA PHE A 21 31.39 7.59 15.54
C PHE A 21 31.74 8.76 14.59
N GLY A 22 30.72 9.54 14.17
CA GLY A 22 30.89 10.78 13.42
C GLY A 22 30.37 10.86 11.99
N ALA A 23 29.82 9.78 11.39
CA ALA A 23 29.14 9.88 10.08
C ALA A 23 27.69 10.30 10.26
N GLU A 24 27.24 11.30 9.52
CA GLU A 24 25.85 11.72 9.44
C GLU A 24 24.99 10.53 8.92
N LYS A 25 23.86 10.22 9.59
CA LYS A 25 22.96 9.16 9.17
C LYS A 25 22.40 9.45 7.77
N ALA A 26 22.44 8.46 6.89
CA ALA A 26 21.80 8.57 5.60
C ALA A 26 20.26 8.40 5.73
N PRO A 27 19.45 8.92 4.81
CA PRO A 27 17.99 8.79 4.84
C PRO A 27 17.46 7.37 5.11
N VAL A 28 18.07 6.36 4.53
CA VAL A 28 17.68 4.96 4.72
C VAL A 28 17.92 4.46 6.16
N ASP A 29 18.83 5.07 6.90
CA ASP A 29 19.16 4.66 8.27
C ASP A 29 18.15 5.21 9.31
N TYR A 30 17.23 6.09 8.89
CA TYR A 30 16.11 6.57 9.72
C TYR A 30 14.87 5.67 9.59
N VAL A 31 14.79 4.78 8.61
CA VAL A 31 13.58 3.96 8.42
C VAL A 31 13.41 2.95 9.55
N ASN A 32 12.28 3.05 10.25
CA ASN A 32 11.84 2.09 11.25
C ASN A 32 10.73 1.20 10.68
N MET A 33 11.10 -0.01 10.27
CA MET A 33 10.18 -0.98 9.63
C MET A 33 9.01 -1.40 10.53
N PHE A 34 9.12 -1.19 11.84
CA PHE A 34 8.14 -1.65 12.81
C PHE A 34 7.01 -0.65 13.08
N ILE A 35 7.10 0.61 12.63
CA ILE A 35 5.99 1.56 12.77
C ILE A 35 4.74 1.01 12.06
N GLY A 36 3.60 0.93 12.78
CA GLY A 36 2.34 0.42 12.27
C GLY A 36 2.23 -1.11 12.22
N SER A 37 3.20 -1.86 12.77
CA SER A 37 3.16 -3.33 12.81
C SER A 37 2.48 -3.90 14.06
N CYS A 38 1.88 -3.06 14.88
CA CYS A 38 1.16 -3.42 16.11
C CYS A 38 0.05 -2.40 16.35
N GLY A 39 -0.94 -2.78 17.15
CA GLY A 39 -2.03 -1.90 17.58
C GLY A 39 -2.86 -2.52 18.70
N PRO A 40 -3.84 -1.78 19.25
CA PRO A 40 -4.70 -2.29 20.33
C PRO A 40 -5.62 -3.42 19.87
N HIS A 41 -5.87 -3.54 18.58
CA HIS A 41 -6.64 -4.62 17.97
C HIS A 41 -5.74 -5.48 17.09
N VAL A 42 -5.84 -6.79 17.25
CA VAL A 42 -4.98 -7.76 16.56
C VAL A 42 -5.18 -7.74 15.02
N THR A 43 -6.30 -7.24 14.55
CA THR A 43 -6.73 -7.28 13.14
C THR A 43 -6.75 -5.91 12.46
N GLU A 44 -6.57 -4.82 13.19
CA GLU A 44 -6.72 -3.46 12.66
C GLU A 44 -5.67 -2.56 13.32
N TYR A 45 -4.92 -1.82 12.63
CA TYR A 45 -3.95 -0.78 12.99
C TYR A 45 -2.62 -0.92 12.26
N GLY A 46 -2.37 0.05 11.41
CA GLY A 46 -1.16 0.11 10.59
C GLY A 46 -1.14 -0.97 9.49
N GLY A 47 -1.36 -2.20 9.89
CA GLY A 47 -1.36 -3.36 8.98
C GLY A 47 -0.03 -3.59 8.28
N THR A 48 1.04 -2.96 8.76
CA THR A 48 2.35 -2.98 8.12
C THR A 48 3.21 -4.13 8.62
N THR A 49 4.16 -4.53 7.81
CA THR A 49 5.11 -5.61 8.13
C THR A 49 6.55 -5.14 7.91
N PRO A 50 7.54 -5.73 8.62
CA PRO A 50 8.95 -5.45 8.39
C PRO A 50 9.48 -6.24 7.16
N ALA A 51 8.74 -6.17 6.05
CA ALA A 51 9.06 -6.90 4.84
C ALA A 51 10.19 -6.22 4.05
N VAL A 52 11.14 -7.02 3.59
CA VAL A 52 12.31 -6.61 2.82
C VAL A 52 12.07 -6.86 1.33
N SER A 53 12.32 -5.85 0.51
CA SER A 53 12.34 -5.93 -0.96
C SER A 53 13.05 -4.71 -1.55
N ASP A 54 13.22 -4.65 -2.86
CA ASP A 54 13.52 -3.39 -3.54
C ASP A 54 12.29 -2.45 -3.59
N PRO A 55 12.45 -1.16 -3.87
CA PRO A 55 11.32 -0.28 -4.14
C PRO A 55 10.39 -0.89 -5.21
N PHE A 56 9.08 -0.95 -4.90
CA PHE A 56 8.04 -1.56 -5.74
C PHE A 56 8.29 -3.04 -6.09
N GLY A 57 9.03 -3.77 -5.24
CA GLY A 57 9.41 -5.16 -5.50
C GLY A 57 8.23 -6.11 -5.64
N MET A 58 8.32 -7.06 -6.58
CA MET A 58 7.27 -8.03 -6.89
C MET A 58 6.96 -8.92 -5.70
N THR A 59 8.00 -9.50 -5.07
CA THR A 59 7.88 -10.37 -3.91
C THR A 59 8.52 -9.71 -2.69
N GLN A 60 7.80 -9.68 -1.59
CA GLN A 60 8.28 -9.20 -0.30
C GLN A 60 8.68 -10.38 0.60
N TRP A 61 9.68 -10.17 1.45
CA TRP A 61 10.22 -11.22 2.32
C TRP A 61 10.13 -10.78 3.77
N CYS A 62 9.48 -11.60 4.60
CA CYS A 62 9.14 -11.22 5.97
C CYS A 62 9.27 -12.41 6.93
N ALA A 63 9.63 -12.12 8.18
CA ALA A 63 9.44 -13.08 9.27
C ALA A 63 7.93 -13.28 9.51
N ALA A 64 7.54 -14.51 9.84
CA ALA A 64 6.16 -14.86 10.16
C ALA A 64 6.05 -15.17 11.65
N THR A 65 5.28 -14.38 12.38
CA THR A 65 4.93 -14.60 13.80
C THR A 65 3.55 -15.22 13.95
N ARG A 66 2.75 -15.16 12.90
CA ARG A 66 1.41 -15.75 12.79
C ARG A 66 1.12 -16.16 11.35
N LEU A 67 0.02 -16.89 11.16
CA LEU A 67 -0.41 -17.27 9.81
C LEU A 67 -1.02 -16.05 9.09
N ASN A 68 -0.58 -15.86 7.84
CA ASN A 68 -1.21 -14.91 6.93
C ASN A 68 -2.61 -15.42 6.52
N LYS A 69 -3.57 -14.53 6.50
CA LYS A 69 -4.94 -14.74 6.01
C LYS A 69 -5.62 -13.38 5.80
N ILE A 70 -6.81 -13.35 5.26
CA ILE A 70 -7.64 -12.14 5.27
C ILE A 70 -7.85 -11.70 6.72
N SER A 71 -7.62 -10.43 7.01
CA SER A 71 -7.63 -9.79 8.33
C SER A 71 -6.48 -10.19 9.27
N ALA A 72 -5.39 -10.76 8.71
CA ALA A 72 -4.14 -10.96 9.47
C ALA A 72 -2.92 -10.97 8.53
N THR A 73 -1.97 -10.06 8.75
CA THR A 73 -0.64 -10.16 8.15
C THR A 73 0.17 -11.28 8.82
N MET A 74 1.22 -11.76 8.14
CA MET A 74 2.10 -12.79 8.69
C MET A 74 2.93 -12.33 9.90
N TYR A 75 3.01 -11.04 10.17
CA TYR A 75 3.81 -10.47 11.24
C TYR A 75 2.98 -9.51 12.10
N HIS A 76 3.19 -9.59 13.41
CA HIS A 76 2.68 -8.60 14.36
C HIS A 76 3.70 -8.40 15.49
N HIS A 77 4.06 -7.15 15.76
CA HIS A 77 5.18 -6.85 16.67
C HIS A 77 4.94 -7.31 18.13
N ALA A 78 3.70 -7.44 18.56
CA ALA A 78 3.38 -7.93 19.91
C ALA A 78 3.38 -9.46 20.05
N ASP A 79 3.57 -10.21 18.96
CA ASP A 79 3.72 -11.67 19.05
C ASP A 79 5.07 -12.04 19.64
N ASP A 80 5.12 -13.15 20.37
CA ASP A 80 6.30 -13.66 21.05
C ASP A 80 6.89 -14.95 20.44
N ARG A 81 6.31 -15.40 19.30
CA ARG A 81 6.70 -16.64 18.62
C ARG A 81 7.02 -16.40 17.15
N LEU A 82 7.99 -17.16 16.65
CA LEU A 82 8.35 -17.25 15.24
C LEU A 82 7.83 -18.57 14.67
N ILE A 83 7.14 -18.52 13.53
CA ILE A 83 6.63 -19.72 12.83
C ILE A 83 7.30 -19.96 11.48
N GLY A 84 8.13 -19.02 11.02
CA GLY A 84 8.90 -19.16 9.77
C GLY A 84 9.25 -17.83 9.12
N PHE A 85 9.68 -17.93 7.88
CA PHE A 85 9.97 -16.79 6.99
C PHE A 85 9.23 -17.00 5.67
N MET A 86 8.63 -15.95 5.15
CA MET A 86 7.75 -16.02 4.00
C MET A 86 8.24 -15.19 2.83
N GLY A 87 8.08 -15.72 1.62
CA GLY A 87 7.89 -14.91 0.42
C GLY A 87 6.40 -14.64 0.28
N THR A 88 5.99 -13.37 0.22
CA THR A 88 4.59 -12.94 0.33
C THR A 88 4.22 -11.90 -0.71
N HIS A 89 2.95 -11.87 -1.06
CA HIS A 89 2.34 -10.88 -1.94
C HIS A 89 1.13 -10.21 -1.28
N GLN A 90 0.89 -10.43 0.02
CA GLN A 90 -0.20 -9.78 0.75
C GLN A 90 0.01 -8.25 0.77
N PRO A 91 -0.91 -7.45 0.22
CA PRO A 91 -0.71 -6.01 0.09
C PRO A 91 -1.15 -5.22 1.33
N ALA A 92 -2.19 -5.68 2.02
CA ALA A 92 -2.79 -5.05 3.19
C ALA A 92 -3.31 -6.11 4.16
N ILE A 93 -3.54 -5.73 5.42
CA ILE A 93 -4.04 -6.64 6.45
C ILE A 93 -5.43 -7.23 6.10
N TRP A 94 -6.30 -6.42 5.50
CA TRP A 94 -7.66 -6.79 5.15
C TRP A 94 -7.77 -7.51 3.79
N MET A 95 -6.64 -7.66 3.06
CA MET A 95 -6.57 -8.29 1.74
C MET A 95 -5.87 -9.64 1.80
N GLY A 96 -6.26 -10.57 0.93
CA GLY A 96 -5.67 -11.90 0.86
C GLY A 96 -4.27 -11.93 0.27
N ASP A 97 -3.45 -12.86 0.74
CA ASP A 97 -2.18 -13.21 0.12
C ASP A 97 -2.39 -14.18 -1.05
N TYR A 98 -1.43 -14.23 -1.96
CA TYR A 98 -1.45 -15.14 -3.10
C TYR A 98 -0.05 -15.62 -3.46
N GLY A 99 0.07 -16.86 -3.91
CA GLY A 99 1.31 -17.42 -4.42
C GLY A 99 2.48 -17.40 -3.42
N TYR A 100 2.22 -17.38 -2.13
CA TYR A 100 3.24 -17.34 -1.07
C TYR A 100 3.88 -18.71 -0.81
N PHE A 101 5.00 -18.73 -0.07
CA PHE A 101 5.49 -19.92 0.59
C PHE A 101 6.15 -19.59 1.93
N THR A 102 6.33 -20.59 2.78
CA THR A 102 6.98 -20.44 4.08
C THR A 102 8.17 -21.40 4.20
N MET A 103 9.23 -20.96 4.87
CA MET A 103 10.33 -21.81 5.27
C MET A 103 10.69 -21.57 6.73
N MET A 104 11.16 -22.63 7.43
CA MET A 104 11.58 -22.54 8.82
C MET A 104 12.87 -23.34 9.03
N PRO A 105 13.98 -22.68 9.39
CA PRO A 105 15.19 -23.39 9.79
C PRO A 105 14.92 -24.05 11.15
N GLN A 106 15.29 -25.34 11.27
CA GLN A 106 15.04 -26.17 12.44
C GLN A 106 16.26 -27.00 12.80
N SER A 107 16.25 -27.57 13.99
CA SER A 107 17.21 -28.56 14.46
C SER A 107 16.48 -29.76 15.06
N GLY A 108 17.03 -30.95 14.89
CA GLY A 108 16.52 -32.20 15.47
C GLY A 108 15.31 -32.78 14.72
N ALA A 109 14.12 -32.81 15.37
CA ALA A 109 12.91 -33.38 14.79
C ALA A 109 12.23 -32.42 13.82
N LEU A 110 11.77 -32.92 12.66
CA LEU A 110 10.97 -32.15 11.71
C LEU A 110 9.62 -31.82 12.29
N ARG A 111 9.22 -30.55 12.21
CA ARG A 111 7.91 -30.03 12.61
C ARG A 111 7.27 -29.29 11.42
N THR A 112 6.24 -29.88 10.84
CA THR A 112 5.56 -29.35 9.66
C THR A 112 4.37 -28.47 10.02
N ASP A 113 3.67 -28.79 11.11
CA ASP A 113 2.51 -28.05 11.60
C ASP A 113 2.93 -26.67 12.15
N PRO A 114 2.26 -25.57 11.79
CA PRO A 114 2.61 -24.21 12.21
C PRO A 114 2.66 -24.01 13.74
N GLU A 115 1.73 -24.61 14.48
CA GLU A 115 1.70 -24.48 15.94
C GLU A 115 2.84 -25.28 16.61
N GLN A 116 3.17 -26.44 16.04
CA GLN A 116 4.24 -27.29 16.54
C GLN A 116 5.63 -26.74 16.22
N ARG A 117 5.79 -26.05 15.05
CA ARG A 117 7.08 -25.46 14.65
C ARG A 117 7.34 -24.11 15.28
N ALA A 118 6.32 -23.47 15.87
CA ALA A 118 6.45 -22.17 16.48
C ALA A 118 7.40 -22.21 17.68
N VAL A 119 8.38 -21.30 17.67
CA VAL A 119 9.43 -21.19 18.71
C VAL A 119 9.45 -19.79 19.30
N PRO A 120 9.96 -19.61 20.53
CA PRO A 120 10.10 -18.27 21.12
C PRO A 120 10.95 -17.35 20.25
N LEU A 121 10.48 -16.15 20.03
CA LEU A 121 11.16 -15.10 19.27
C LEU A 121 12.09 -14.29 20.18
N GLU A 122 13.38 -14.24 19.87
CA GLU A 122 14.35 -13.44 20.60
C GLU A 122 14.33 -11.97 20.11
N ARG A 123 13.36 -11.19 20.60
CA ARG A 123 13.13 -9.79 20.17
C ARG A 123 14.35 -8.88 20.26
N ASP A 124 15.20 -9.06 21.24
CA ASP A 124 16.44 -8.30 21.44
C ASP A 124 17.49 -8.55 20.35
N THR A 125 17.30 -9.58 19.54
CA THR A 125 18.14 -9.89 18.36
C THR A 125 17.51 -9.47 17.05
N GLU A 126 16.25 -9.02 17.08
CA GLU A 126 15.52 -8.64 15.87
C GLU A 126 15.96 -7.28 15.35
N CYS A 127 16.25 -7.23 14.07
CA CYS A 127 16.57 -6.00 13.36
C CYS A 127 15.98 -6.03 11.96
N GLY A 128 15.24 -4.98 11.61
CA GLY A 128 14.62 -4.76 10.31
C GLY A 128 15.00 -3.44 9.69
N THR A 129 15.49 -3.48 8.46
CA THR A 129 15.72 -2.31 7.59
C THR A 129 15.08 -2.58 6.23
N PRO A 130 14.88 -1.58 5.36
CA PRO A 130 14.29 -1.79 4.03
C PRO A 130 14.98 -2.87 3.17
N TYR A 131 16.23 -3.15 3.45
CA TYR A 131 17.11 -4.01 2.64
C TYR A 131 17.69 -5.22 3.39
N TYR A 132 17.39 -5.36 4.69
CA TYR A 132 17.97 -6.44 5.51
C TYR A 132 17.11 -6.71 6.73
N TYR A 133 17.00 -7.98 7.08
CA TYR A 133 16.36 -8.42 8.32
C TYR A 133 17.18 -9.51 8.99
N THR A 134 17.18 -9.54 10.31
CA THR A 134 17.78 -10.62 11.11
C THR A 134 17.00 -10.84 12.40
N VAL A 135 17.00 -12.10 12.86
CA VAL A 135 16.47 -12.52 14.16
C VAL A 135 17.08 -13.87 14.56
N SER A 136 17.19 -14.12 15.85
CA SER A 136 17.54 -15.42 16.40
C SER A 136 16.35 -16.07 17.08
N HIS A 137 16.39 -17.40 17.15
CA HIS A 137 15.46 -18.20 17.96
C HIS A 137 16.19 -19.41 18.53
N THR A 138 15.62 -19.98 19.59
CA THR A 138 16.12 -21.21 20.22
C THR A 138 15.19 -22.37 19.93
N GLU A 139 15.74 -23.45 19.40
CA GLU A 139 15.04 -24.70 19.10
C GLU A 139 14.75 -25.54 20.37
N PRO A 140 13.79 -26.49 20.30
CA PRO A 140 13.46 -27.33 21.46
C PRO A 140 14.65 -28.21 21.97
N ASP A 141 15.62 -28.50 21.12
CA ASP A 141 16.86 -29.23 21.51
C ASP A 141 17.91 -28.32 22.19
N GLY A 142 17.59 -27.00 22.33
CA GLY A 142 18.46 -26.00 22.92
C GLY A 142 19.46 -25.36 21.96
N SER A 143 19.51 -25.81 20.70
CA SER A 143 20.35 -25.16 19.69
C SER A 143 19.79 -23.79 19.30
N ARG A 144 20.69 -22.85 19.01
CA ARG A 144 20.32 -21.49 18.60
C ARG A 144 20.52 -21.32 17.10
N ILE A 145 19.52 -20.78 16.42
CA ILE A 145 19.57 -20.49 15.00
C ILE A 145 19.42 -18.98 14.78
N ARG A 146 20.33 -18.40 14.00
CA ARG A 146 20.20 -17.02 13.53
C ARG A 146 19.85 -17.02 12.05
N THR A 147 18.78 -16.30 11.70
CA THR A 147 18.38 -16.06 10.33
C THR A 147 18.71 -14.63 9.94
N GLU A 148 19.29 -14.46 8.77
CA GLU A 148 19.51 -13.19 8.10
C GLU A 148 18.99 -13.28 6.67
N PHE A 149 18.39 -12.19 6.17
CA PHE A 149 18.06 -12.12 4.74
C PHE A 149 18.13 -10.69 4.19
N THR A 150 18.40 -10.64 2.90
CA THR A 150 18.34 -9.45 2.06
C THR A 150 17.59 -9.80 0.77
N ALA A 151 17.00 -8.81 0.10
CA ALA A 151 16.19 -9.08 -1.07
C ALA A 151 16.36 -8.02 -2.17
N THR A 152 15.92 -8.40 -3.35
CA THR A 152 15.77 -7.58 -4.53
C THR A 152 14.29 -7.52 -4.94
N SER A 153 13.97 -7.20 -6.19
CA SER A 153 12.57 -7.10 -6.63
C SER A 153 11.87 -8.47 -6.68
N ARG A 154 12.55 -9.51 -7.17
CA ARG A 154 11.99 -10.84 -7.44
C ARG A 154 12.75 -11.96 -6.75
N SER A 155 13.82 -11.61 -6.02
CA SER A 155 14.74 -12.60 -5.47
C SER A 155 15.14 -12.24 -4.04
N SER A 156 15.56 -13.24 -3.27
CA SER A 156 16.11 -13.06 -1.92
C SER A 156 17.31 -13.93 -1.67
N PHE A 157 18.09 -13.53 -0.69
CA PHE A 157 19.27 -14.23 -0.24
C PHE A 157 19.20 -14.41 1.27
N PHE A 158 19.01 -15.65 1.71
CA PHE A 158 18.94 -16.04 3.11
C PHE A 158 20.26 -16.65 3.56
N ARG A 159 20.59 -16.43 4.83
CA ARG A 159 21.68 -17.08 5.55
C ARG A 159 21.16 -17.59 6.88
N PHE A 160 21.30 -18.90 7.11
CA PHE A 160 20.93 -19.57 8.34
C PHE A 160 22.20 -20.00 9.06
N ALA A 161 22.43 -19.50 10.27
CA ALA A 161 23.56 -19.91 11.12
C ALA A 161 23.05 -20.83 12.23
N TYR A 162 23.49 -22.08 12.21
CA TYR A 162 23.13 -23.15 13.12
C TYR A 162 24.23 -23.30 14.20
N ALA A 163 24.21 -22.42 15.19
CA ALA A 163 25.14 -22.55 16.31
C ALA A 163 24.80 -23.79 17.14
N ASP A 164 25.78 -24.60 17.41
CA ASP A 164 25.67 -25.78 18.26
C ASP A 164 24.68 -26.87 17.83
N SER A 165 24.08 -26.77 16.65
CA SER A 165 23.15 -27.77 16.12
C SER A 165 23.90 -29.00 15.63
N GLY A 166 23.47 -30.18 16.09
CA GLY A 166 23.94 -31.48 15.56
C GLY A 166 23.08 -32.02 14.40
N ALA A 167 21.99 -31.36 14.06
CA ALA A 167 21.03 -31.81 13.03
C ALA A 167 20.38 -30.63 12.29
N PRO A 168 21.18 -29.80 11.60
CA PRO A 168 20.68 -28.65 10.88
C PRO A 168 19.75 -29.03 9.73
N MET A 169 18.60 -28.33 9.61
CA MET A 169 17.59 -28.65 8.62
C MET A 169 16.81 -27.39 8.20
N LEU A 170 16.28 -27.40 6.98
CA LEU A 170 15.30 -26.42 6.53
C LEU A 170 13.99 -27.12 6.14
N MET A 171 12.90 -26.76 6.80
CA MET A 171 11.54 -27.12 6.44
C MET A 171 10.99 -26.09 5.46
N ILE A 172 10.24 -26.54 4.45
CA ILE A 172 9.63 -25.72 3.41
C ILE A 172 8.17 -26.12 3.27
N GLU A 173 7.25 -25.15 3.35
CA GLU A 173 5.82 -25.28 3.12
C GLU A 173 5.48 -24.58 1.79
N ALA A 174 5.20 -25.38 0.75
CA ALA A 174 4.86 -24.87 -0.59
C ALA A 174 3.38 -24.52 -0.73
N GLY A 175 2.52 -25.11 0.09
CA GLY A 175 1.09 -24.82 0.12
C GLY A 175 0.49 -25.23 1.46
N ARG A 176 -0.51 -24.47 1.93
CA ARG A 176 -1.25 -24.73 3.16
C ARG A 176 -2.72 -24.53 2.90
N MET A 177 -3.47 -25.66 2.72
CA MET A 177 -4.90 -25.66 2.41
C MET A 177 -5.26 -24.80 1.18
N CYS A 178 -4.42 -24.86 0.15
CA CYS A 178 -4.55 -24.06 -1.04
C CYS A 178 -5.23 -24.79 -2.22
N GLU A 179 -5.52 -24.05 -3.31
CA GLU A 179 -6.04 -24.65 -4.57
C GLU A 179 -5.06 -25.64 -5.21
N GLY A 180 -3.79 -25.60 -4.81
CA GLY A 180 -2.74 -26.53 -5.21
C GLY A 180 -1.36 -25.94 -4.98
N GLY A 181 -0.49 -26.75 -4.41
CA GLY A 181 0.92 -26.50 -4.27
C GLY A 181 1.71 -27.69 -4.79
N GLY A 182 3.02 -27.50 -4.99
CA GLY A 182 3.92 -28.60 -5.35
C GLY A 182 5.35 -28.26 -5.04
N ILE A 183 6.15 -29.30 -4.80
CA ILE A 183 7.57 -29.20 -4.50
C ILE A 183 8.34 -30.29 -5.26
N GLU A 184 9.53 -29.95 -5.73
CA GLU A 184 10.51 -30.86 -6.33
C GLU A 184 11.88 -30.60 -5.72
N ILE A 185 12.50 -31.64 -5.15
CA ILE A 185 13.82 -31.61 -4.57
C ILE A 185 14.81 -32.26 -5.56
N ILE A 186 15.87 -31.54 -5.93
CA ILE A 186 16.86 -31.93 -6.92
C ILE A 186 18.24 -31.96 -6.23
N PRO A 187 18.58 -33.05 -5.51
CA PRO A 187 19.77 -33.10 -4.68
C PRO A 187 21.07 -32.93 -5.49
N GLU A 188 21.08 -33.38 -6.73
CA GLU A 188 22.26 -33.30 -7.63
C GLU A 188 22.60 -31.85 -8.02
N ARG A 189 21.71 -30.91 -7.77
CA ARG A 189 21.89 -29.48 -8.04
C ARG A 189 21.92 -28.64 -6.78
N ASN A 190 21.67 -29.23 -5.61
CA ASN A 190 21.35 -28.49 -4.38
C ASN A 190 20.22 -27.46 -4.62
N GLU A 191 19.17 -27.91 -5.30
CA GLU A 191 18.07 -27.04 -5.75
C GLU A 191 16.73 -27.63 -5.32
N ILE A 192 15.82 -26.73 -4.92
CA ILE A 192 14.40 -27.03 -4.73
C ILE A 192 13.59 -26.13 -5.63
N ARG A 193 12.56 -26.68 -6.24
CA ARG A 193 11.54 -25.95 -6.98
C ARG A 193 10.19 -26.14 -6.29
N LEU A 194 9.42 -25.06 -6.21
CA LEU A 194 8.09 -25.16 -5.68
C LEU A 194 7.17 -24.19 -6.41
N TYR A 195 5.88 -24.49 -6.36
CA TYR A 195 4.83 -23.56 -6.82
C TYR A 195 3.68 -23.52 -5.83
N ASN A 196 2.95 -22.38 -5.81
CA ASN A 196 1.74 -22.18 -5.04
C ASN A 196 0.70 -21.47 -5.88
N LYS A 197 -0.54 -22.00 -5.91
CA LYS A 197 -1.70 -21.46 -6.65
C LYS A 197 -2.67 -20.69 -5.76
N GLU A 198 -2.36 -20.53 -4.47
CA GLU A 198 -3.26 -19.92 -3.50
C GLU A 198 -3.60 -18.47 -3.86
N ARG A 199 -4.86 -18.14 -3.62
CA ARG A 199 -5.42 -16.81 -3.55
C ARG A 199 -6.47 -16.80 -2.45
N PHE A 200 -6.17 -16.22 -1.30
CA PHE A 200 -7.12 -16.19 -0.18
C PHE A 200 -8.41 -15.43 -0.49
N ASP A 201 -8.35 -14.48 -1.40
CA ASP A 201 -9.49 -13.68 -1.87
C ASP A 201 -10.12 -14.18 -3.18
N ALA A 202 -9.84 -15.40 -3.58
CA ALA A 202 -10.35 -15.98 -4.84
C ALA A 202 -11.89 -15.95 -4.96
N HIS A 203 -12.61 -15.93 -3.85
CA HIS A 203 -14.06 -15.82 -3.82
C HIS A 203 -14.59 -14.42 -4.18
N LEU A 204 -13.73 -13.40 -4.16
CA LEU A 204 -14.06 -11.99 -4.49
C LEU A 204 -13.74 -11.61 -5.93
N GLY A 205 -13.25 -12.55 -6.74
CA GLY A 205 -12.85 -12.32 -8.12
C GLY A 205 -13.02 -13.54 -9.02
N PRO A 206 -12.67 -13.42 -10.32
CA PRO A 206 -12.75 -14.53 -11.24
C PRO A 206 -11.79 -15.65 -10.85
N ARG A 207 -12.19 -16.89 -11.13
CA ARG A 207 -11.32 -18.05 -10.95
C ARG A 207 -10.19 -18.01 -11.99
N LEU A 208 -8.96 -18.23 -11.51
CA LEU A 208 -7.76 -18.36 -12.36
C LEU A 208 -7.35 -19.83 -12.45
N TYR A 209 -7.21 -20.37 -13.66
CA TYR A 209 -6.89 -21.77 -13.89
C TYR A 209 -5.40 -22.02 -14.09
N ARG A 210 -4.65 -20.99 -14.57
CA ARG A 210 -3.22 -21.08 -14.92
C ARG A 210 -2.33 -20.32 -13.95
N PHE A 211 -2.92 -19.67 -12.95
CA PHE A 211 -2.19 -18.89 -11.97
C PHE A 211 -1.34 -19.78 -11.06
N ALA A 212 -0.10 -19.42 -10.88
CA ALA A 212 0.79 -19.89 -9.82
C ALA A 212 1.96 -18.94 -9.64
N CYS A 213 2.50 -18.86 -8.43
CA CYS A 213 3.84 -18.33 -8.21
C CYS A 213 4.83 -19.49 -8.14
N TYR A 214 5.88 -19.41 -8.91
CA TYR A 214 6.96 -20.40 -9.02
C TYR A 214 8.19 -19.90 -8.29
N TYR A 215 8.86 -20.79 -7.56
CA TYR A 215 10.09 -20.47 -6.83
C TYR A 215 11.19 -21.45 -7.17
N VAL A 216 12.43 -20.94 -7.26
CA VAL A 216 13.66 -21.72 -7.38
C VAL A 216 14.57 -21.36 -6.22
N LEU A 217 14.91 -22.35 -5.38
CA LEU A 217 15.79 -22.22 -4.23
C LEU A 217 17.11 -22.94 -4.52
N ARG A 218 18.23 -22.25 -4.42
CA ARG A 218 19.58 -22.82 -4.59
C ARG A 218 20.36 -22.70 -3.30
N PHE A 219 20.88 -23.82 -2.85
CA PHE A 219 21.56 -23.98 -1.56
C PHE A 219 23.09 -24.02 -1.72
N SER A 220 23.82 -23.48 -0.72
CA SER A 220 25.26 -23.55 -0.64
C SER A 220 25.77 -24.95 -0.27
N GLU A 221 24.96 -25.69 0.49
CA GLU A 221 25.34 -26.99 1.07
C GLU A 221 24.60 -28.16 0.41
N PRO A 222 25.24 -29.30 0.25
CA PRO A 222 24.58 -30.51 -0.24
C PRO A 222 23.59 -31.05 0.80
N PHE A 223 22.55 -31.72 0.29
CA PHE A 223 21.57 -32.40 1.13
C PHE A 223 22.09 -33.74 1.60
N ALA A 224 22.23 -33.94 2.91
CA ALA A 224 22.57 -35.22 3.53
C ALA A 224 21.35 -36.16 3.57
N ASP A 225 20.16 -35.60 3.75
CA ASP A 225 18.88 -36.29 3.73
C ASP A 225 17.78 -35.31 3.29
N PHE A 226 16.67 -35.83 2.76
CA PHE A 226 15.56 -35.02 2.28
C PHE A 226 14.25 -35.83 2.23
N GLY A 227 13.13 -35.15 2.08
CA GLY A 227 11.85 -35.77 1.83
C GLY A 227 10.77 -34.74 1.62
N THR A 228 9.58 -35.23 1.29
CA THR A 228 8.37 -34.41 1.17
C THR A 228 7.39 -34.74 2.29
N TRP A 229 6.36 -33.91 2.44
CA TRP A 229 5.24 -34.19 3.32
C TRP A 229 3.94 -33.67 2.69
N THR A 230 2.85 -34.39 2.97
CA THR A 230 1.47 -34.02 2.59
C THR A 230 0.56 -34.25 3.78
N ASP A 231 -0.25 -33.25 4.14
CA ASP A 231 -1.16 -33.31 5.30
C ASP A 231 -0.46 -33.81 6.59
N GLY A 232 0.77 -33.36 6.82
CA GLY A 232 1.59 -33.76 7.97
C GLY A 232 2.25 -35.13 7.86
N THR A 233 1.94 -35.95 6.83
CA THR A 233 2.55 -37.24 6.61
C THR A 233 3.87 -37.09 5.85
N VAL A 234 4.99 -37.50 6.48
CA VAL A 234 6.34 -37.40 5.93
C VAL A 234 6.65 -38.60 5.05
N SER A 235 7.26 -38.36 3.89
CA SER A 235 7.77 -39.34 2.94
C SER A 235 9.30 -39.17 2.76
N GLU A 236 10.10 -39.90 3.51
CA GLU A 236 11.55 -39.84 3.46
C GLU A 236 12.08 -40.22 2.08
N GLY A 237 13.12 -39.54 1.60
CA GLY A 237 13.75 -39.76 0.30
C GLY A 237 12.89 -39.44 -0.92
N ARG A 238 11.63 -39.04 -0.72
CA ARG A 238 10.74 -38.68 -1.83
C ARG A 238 11.14 -37.32 -2.41
N ARG A 239 11.24 -37.24 -3.75
CA ARG A 239 11.77 -36.08 -4.46
C ARG A 239 10.70 -35.05 -4.84
N SER A 240 9.46 -35.45 -4.98
CA SER A 240 8.39 -34.52 -5.42
C SER A 240 7.06 -34.93 -4.88
N ASP A 241 6.24 -33.94 -4.63
CA ASP A 241 4.85 -34.09 -4.24
C ASP A 241 4.02 -32.87 -4.66
N ALA A 242 2.71 -33.06 -4.78
CA ALA A 242 1.74 -32.02 -5.09
C ALA A 242 0.42 -32.29 -4.37
N ALA A 243 -0.03 -31.33 -3.57
CA ALA A 243 -1.28 -31.40 -2.81
C ALA A 243 -1.70 -29.99 -2.34
N PRO A 244 -2.94 -29.81 -1.85
CA PRO A 244 -3.36 -28.58 -1.22
C PRO A 244 -2.54 -28.18 0.02
N ASN A 245 -2.07 -29.20 0.78
CA ASN A 245 -1.20 -28.99 1.95
C ASN A 245 0.07 -29.83 1.74
N VAL A 246 1.14 -29.18 1.29
CA VAL A 246 2.35 -29.85 0.82
C VAL A 246 3.61 -29.07 1.12
N GLY A 247 4.68 -29.78 1.37
CA GLY A 247 5.99 -29.22 1.53
C GLY A 247 7.09 -30.26 1.46
N GLY A 248 8.29 -29.85 1.86
CA GLY A 248 9.46 -30.71 1.92
C GLY A 248 10.42 -30.27 3.00
N TYR A 249 11.44 -31.06 3.18
CA TYR A 249 12.55 -30.73 4.07
C TYR A 249 13.89 -31.21 3.47
N VAL A 250 14.93 -30.51 3.85
CA VAL A 250 16.31 -30.92 3.59
C VAL A 250 17.11 -30.87 4.88
N ARG A 251 17.93 -31.94 5.13
CA ARG A 251 18.89 -32.00 6.23
C ARG A 251 20.27 -31.78 5.69
N PHE A 252 21.10 -31.13 6.47
CA PHE A 252 22.53 -30.93 6.14
C PHE A 252 23.42 -31.83 7.01
N ALA A 253 24.66 -31.96 6.64
CA ALA A 253 25.63 -32.73 7.46
C ALA A 253 25.75 -32.10 8.86
N SER A 254 25.99 -32.93 9.87
CA SER A 254 25.99 -32.52 11.29
C SER A 254 27.08 -31.50 11.66
N ASP A 255 28.09 -31.32 10.82
CA ASP A 255 29.16 -30.34 10.96
C ASP A 255 28.91 -29.03 10.22
N VAL A 256 27.83 -28.92 9.43
CA VAL A 256 27.40 -27.68 8.77
C VAL A 256 26.95 -26.67 9.82
N ARG A 257 27.49 -25.45 9.75
CA ARG A 257 27.19 -24.36 10.69
C ARG A 257 26.48 -23.17 10.01
N THR A 258 26.56 -23.08 8.69
CA THR A 258 25.92 -22.01 7.93
C THR A 258 25.41 -22.56 6.61
N VAL A 259 24.18 -22.22 6.29
CA VAL A 259 23.54 -22.52 5.00
C VAL A 259 23.08 -21.22 4.36
N GLU A 260 23.53 -21.01 3.13
CA GLU A 260 23.02 -19.90 2.30
C GLU A 260 22.01 -20.42 1.28
N VAL A 261 20.89 -19.68 1.11
CA VAL A 261 19.84 -20.02 0.16
C VAL A 261 19.51 -18.81 -0.69
N ARG A 262 19.69 -18.94 -2.00
CA ARG A 262 19.29 -17.93 -2.99
C ARG A 262 17.97 -18.35 -3.61
N ILE A 263 17.00 -17.43 -3.63
CA ILE A 263 15.62 -17.73 -4.01
C ILE A 263 15.19 -16.76 -5.10
N GLY A 264 14.67 -17.28 -6.20
CA GLY A 264 14.01 -16.51 -7.25
C GLY A 264 12.52 -16.84 -7.32
N SER A 265 11.69 -15.86 -7.57
CA SER A 265 10.25 -16.00 -7.75
C SER A 265 9.81 -15.56 -9.15
N SER A 266 8.69 -16.12 -9.64
CA SER A 266 8.09 -15.77 -10.93
C SER A 266 6.62 -16.16 -10.97
N PHE A 267 5.80 -15.36 -11.66
CA PHE A 267 4.43 -15.73 -12.02
C PHE A 267 4.31 -16.36 -13.42
N ILE A 268 5.44 -16.52 -14.13
CA ILE A 268 5.50 -17.11 -15.48
C ILE A 268 5.80 -18.61 -15.41
N ASP A 269 6.99 -18.98 -14.94
CA ASP A 269 7.42 -20.36 -14.79
C ASP A 269 8.75 -20.49 -13.99
N TYR A 270 9.22 -21.72 -13.80
CA TYR A 270 10.51 -22.00 -13.13
C TYR A 270 11.73 -21.45 -13.87
N ALA A 271 11.69 -21.43 -15.21
CA ALA A 271 12.80 -20.91 -15.99
C ALA A 271 12.94 -19.41 -15.79
N GLN A 272 11.82 -18.69 -15.73
CA GLN A 272 11.82 -17.27 -15.45
C GLN A 272 12.23 -17.00 -13.98
N ALA A 273 11.78 -17.80 -13.00
CA ALA A 273 12.23 -17.67 -11.61
C ALA A 273 13.75 -17.85 -11.48
N ALA A 274 14.32 -18.80 -12.22
CA ALA A 274 15.77 -18.98 -12.29
C ALA A 274 16.49 -17.81 -12.97
N ASP A 275 15.94 -17.27 -14.07
CA ASP A 275 16.48 -16.09 -14.79
C ASP A 275 16.44 -14.84 -13.89
N ASN A 276 15.32 -14.61 -13.17
CA ASN A 276 15.19 -13.53 -12.20
C ASN A 276 16.28 -13.62 -11.12
N LEU A 277 16.49 -14.82 -10.57
CA LEU A 277 17.53 -15.07 -9.58
C LEU A 277 18.93 -14.79 -10.12
N ASP A 278 19.22 -15.30 -11.32
CA ASP A 278 20.55 -15.17 -11.94
C ASP A 278 20.88 -13.71 -12.30
N ARG A 279 19.89 -12.92 -12.73
CA ARG A 279 20.05 -11.49 -13.02
C ARG A 279 20.20 -10.63 -11.77
N GLU A 280 19.39 -10.87 -10.75
CA GLU A 280 19.30 -9.99 -9.59
C GLU A 280 20.37 -10.29 -8.52
N ILE A 281 20.62 -11.55 -8.26
CA ILE A 281 21.58 -11.99 -7.23
C ILE A 281 22.80 -12.68 -7.90
N GLY A 282 22.55 -13.65 -8.80
CA GLY A 282 23.59 -14.43 -9.43
C GLY A 282 24.32 -15.37 -8.45
N ARG A 283 25.31 -16.11 -8.95
CA ARG A 283 26.09 -17.04 -8.13
C ARG A 283 27.30 -16.38 -7.48
N GLU A 284 27.86 -15.37 -8.12
CA GLU A 284 29.15 -14.77 -7.75
C GLU A 284 29.02 -13.68 -6.65
N ARG A 285 27.83 -13.15 -6.45
CA ARG A 285 27.61 -12.09 -5.46
C ARG A 285 27.52 -12.69 -4.06
N THR A 286 28.25 -12.09 -3.12
CA THR A 286 28.16 -12.45 -1.70
C THR A 286 26.90 -11.82 -1.07
N PHE A 287 26.49 -12.37 0.07
CA PHE A 287 25.38 -11.83 0.86
C PHE A 287 25.57 -10.33 1.16
N GLU A 288 26.78 -9.93 1.59
CA GLU A 288 27.09 -8.53 1.94
C GLU A 288 27.04 -7.60 0.72
N GLN A 289 27.41 -8.09 -0.46
CA GLN A 289 27.29 -7.30 -1.70
C GLN A 289 25.84 -7.08 -2.11
N VAL A 290 24.95 -8.07 -1.95
CA VAL A 290 23.52 -7.92 -2.24
C VAL A 290 22.89 -6.96 -1.24
N LYS A 291 23.17 -7.13 0.05
CA LYS A 291 22.73 -6.27 1.14
C LYS A 291 23.15 -4.80 0.92
N ALA A 292 24.43 -4.55 0.61
CA ALA A 292 24.94 -3.21 0.34
C ALA A 292 24.23 -2.55 -0.86
N SER A 293 24.05 -3.33 -1.95
CA SER A 293 23.32 -2.82 -3.13
C SER A 293 21.88 -2.48 -2.81
N GLY A 294 21.19 -3.25 -1.95
CA GLY A 294 19.83 -2.96 -1.48
C GLY A 294 19.79 -1.65 -0.71
N ARG A 295 20.74 -1.46 0.23
CA ARG A 295 20.88 -0.20 0.97
C ARG A 295 21.07 0.99 0.04
N ASP A 296 21.93 0.88 -0.95
CA ASP A 296 22.21 1.96 -1.89
C ASP A 296 21.00 2.30 -2.77
N ARG A 297 20.21 1.30 -3.19
CA ARG A 297 18.97 1.52 -3.95
C ARG A 297 17.95 2.29 -3.11
N TRP A 298 17.67 1.86 -1.89
CA TRP A 298 16.76 2.56 -0.99
C TRP A 298 17.23 3.94 -0.63
N ASN A 299 18.52 4.10 -0.30
CA ASN A 299 19.06 5.41 0.04
C ASN A 299 18.97 6.41 -1.11
N ARG A 300 19.18 5.97 -2.35
CA ARG A 300 19.03 6.83 -3.53
C ARG A 300 17.60 7.37 -3.66
N GLU A 301 16.59 6.53 -3.45
CA GLU A 301 15.19 6.97 -3.54
C GLU A 301 14.82 7.89 -2.36
N LEU A 302 15.18 7.52 -1.15
CA LEU A 302 14.86 8.32 0.04
C LEU A 302 15.63 9.65 0.09
N SER A 303 16.78 9.74 -0.55
CA SER A 303 17.56 10.99 -0.66
C SER A 303 16.93 12.04 -1.59
N ARG A 304 15.78 11.75 -2.21
CA ARG A 304 15.01 12.76 -2.96
C ARG A 304 14.46 13.88 -2.09
N VAL A 305 14.31 13.62 -0.79
CA VAL A 305 13.88 14.63 0.18
C VAL A 305 14.97 14.83 1.23
N SER A 306 15.31 16.09 1.52
CA SER A 306 16.09 16.47 2.70
C SER A 306 15.31 17.44 3.57
N ILE A 307 15.52 17.36 4.90
CA ILE A 307 14.75 18.10 5.90
C ILE A 307 15.68 18.77 6.88
N LYS A 308 15.36 20.03 7.25
CA LYS A 308 16.04 20.76 8.33
C LYS A 308 15.05 21.18 9.41
N GLY A 309 15.50 21.16 10.65
CA GLY A 309 14.71 21.58 11.81
C GLY A 309 13.82 20.47 12.41
N ALA A 310 13.92 19.25 11.89
CA ALA A 310 13.26 18.07 12.44
C ALA A 310 14.08 17.40 13.56
N SER A 311 13.42 16.74 14.50
CA SER A 311 14.08 15.84 15.47
C SER A 311 14.42 14.50 14.81
N GLU A 312 15.18 13.64 15.50
CA GLU A 312 15.49 12.29 15.02
C GLU A 312 14.22 11.44 14.89
N ASP A 313 13.28 11.54 15.83
CA ASP A 313 11.99 10.85 15.74
C ASP A 313 11.15 11.36 14.55
N ASP A 314 11.12 12.67 14.31
CA ASP A 314 10.43 13.23 13.14
C ASP A 314 11.02 12.71 11.83
N LEU A 315 12.34 12.64 11.72
CA LEU A 315 13.05 12.09 10.56
C LEU A 315 12.72 10.59 10.40
N THR A 316 12.65 9.85 11.50
CA THR A 316 12.29 8.43 11.49
C THR A 316 10.88 8.22 10.98
N VAL A 317 9.90 8.97 11.48
CA VAL A 317 8.51 8.89 10.99
C VAL A 317 8.44 9.29 9.51
N PHE A 318 9.11 10.39 9.12
CA PHE A 318 9.08 10.87 7.73
C PHE A 318 9.68 9.86 6.75
N TYR A 319 10.91 9.39 7.01
CA TYR A 319 11.56 8.46 6.09
C TYR A 319 10.92 7.08 6.09
N THR A 320 10.27 6.68 7.20
CA THR A 320 9.44 5.45 7.22
C THR A 320 8.19 5.64 6.37
N ALA A 321 7.49 6.76 6.48
CA ALA A 321 6.36 7.08 5.61
C ALA A 321 6.80 7.11 4.13
N PHE A 322 7.92 7.76 3.81
CA PHE A 322 8.43 7.79 2.44
C PHE A 322 8.80 6.38 1.93
N PHE A 323 9.45 5.54 2.75
CA PHE A 323 9.70 4.14 2.41
C PHE A 323 8.40 3.41 2.04
N ARG A 324 7.32 3.59 2.81
CA ARG A 324 6.04 2.91 2.55
C ARG A 324 5.40 3.34 1.25
N THR A 325 5.50 4.61 0.88
CA THR A 325 4.98 5.09 -0.42
C THR A 325 5.69 4.49 -1.63
N LEU A 326 6.85 3.87 -1.44
CA LEU A 326 7.64 3.23 -2.49
C LEU A 326 7.50 1.70 -2.52
N GLN A 327 6.49 1.14 -1.82
CA GLN A 327 6.22 -0.29 -1.81
C GLN A 327 5.10 -0.70 -2.78
N TYR A 328 4.17 0.22 -3.10
CA TYR A 328 2.98 -0.05 -3.89
C TYR A 328 2.65 1.08 -4.88
N PRO A 329 1.95 0.76 -6.00
CA PRO A 329 1.68 -0.58 -6.57
C PRO A 329 2.96 -1.36 -6.84
N ARG A 330 2.91 -2.69 -6.76
CA ARG A 330 4.08 -3.56 -7.01
C ARG A 330 4.29 -3.78 -8.49
N GLU A 331 5.53 -3.80 -8.93
CA GLU A 331 5.88 -4.27 -10.26
C GLU A 331 5.51 -5.75 -10.40
N PHE A 332 4.79 -6.10 -11.45
CA PHE A 332 4.34 -7.46 -11.74
C PHE A 332 4.95 -8.02 -13.02
N SER A 333 5.85 -7.27 -13.62
CA SER A 333 6.60 -7.67 -14.82
C SER A 333 7.97 -8.26 -14.46
N GLU A 334 8.50 -9.08 -15.35
CA GLU A 334 9.70 -9.88 -15.20
C GLU A 334 10.58 -9.67 -16.43
N TYR A 335 11.39 -8.59 -16.40
CA TYR A 335 12.31 -8.20 -17.48
C TYR A 335 11.66 -8.05 -18.85
N GLY A 336 10.55 -7.28 -18.89
CA GLY A 336 9.85 -6.94 -20.13
C GLY A 336 8.76 -7.95 -20.53
N ARG A 337 8.45 -8.91 -19.67
CA ARG A 337 7.35 -9.87 -19.81
C ARG A 337 6.53 -9.91 -18.54
N TYR A 338 5.26 -10.27 -18.62
CA TYR A 338 4.42 -10.52 -17.44
C TYR A 338 3.33 -11.57 -17.74
N TYR A 339 2.94 -12.30 -16.71
CA TYR A 339 1.71 -13.07 -16.72
C TYR A 339 0.54 -12.13 -16.41
N SER A 340 -0.45 -12.03 -17.31
CA SER A 340 -1.67 -11.29 -17.04
C SER A 340 -2.71 -12.19 -16.33
N PRO A 341 -3.12 -11.82 -15.11
CA PRO A 341 -4.22 -12.53 -14.43
C PRO A 341 -5.62 -12.09 -14.95
N PHE A 342 -5.68 -11.28 -16.00
CA PHE A 342 -6.93 -10.79 -16.59
C PHE A 342 -7.36 -11.61 -17.81
N ASP A 343 -6.41 -12.21 -18.54
CA ASP A 343 -6.67 -13.11 -19.67
C ASP A 343 -5.89 -14.43 -19.60
N GLU A 344 -5.11 -14.64 -18.51
CA GLU A 344 -4.27 -15.80 -18.23
C GLU A 344 -3.21 -16.10 -19.32
N ARG A 345 -2.64 -15.03 -19.90
CA ARG A 345 -1.60 -15.10 -20.91
C ARG A 345 -0.32 -14.38 -20.48
N ILE A 346 0.75 -14.69 -21.19
CA ILE A 346 2.02 -13.97 -21.06
C ILE A 346 2.07 -12.87 -22.10
N HIS A 347 2.31 -11.64 -21.66
CA HIS A 347 2.45 -10.46 -22.50
C HIS A 347 3.86 -9.87 -22.40
N GLU A 348 4.22 -9.03 -23.36
CA GLU A 348 5.40 -8.19 -23.32
C GLU A 348 5.04 -6.82 -22.76
N GLY A 349 5.93 -6.25 -21.93
CA GLY A 349 5.75 -4.92 -21.35
C GLY A 349 6.02 -4.86 -19.84
N THR A 350 5.55 -3.76 -19.25
CA THR A 350 5.64 -3.51 -17.79
C THR A 350 4.25 -3.55 -17.19
N SER A 351 4.06 -4.33 -16.15
CA SER A 351 2.80 -4.47 -15.43
C SER A 351 2.99 -4.20 -13.94
N TYR A 352 1.92 -3.72 -13.29
CA TYR A 352 1.83 -3.49 -11.86
C TYR A 352 0.57 -4.15 -11.30
N THR A 353 0.56 -4.42 -9.99
CA THR A 353 -0.59 -4.97 -9.26
C THR A 353 -0.68 -4.38 -7.85
N ALA A 354 -1.65 -4.82 -7.05
CA ALA A 354 -1.92 -4.28 -5.71
C ALA A 354 -2.29 -2.78 -5.76
N TYR A 355 -3.34 -2.49 -6.52
CA TYR A 355 -3.92 -1.16 -6.60
C TYR A 355 -5.08 -1.00 -5.62
N SER A 356 -4.86 -0.28 -4.53
CA SER A 356 -5.88 0.11 -3.56
C SER A 356 -6.48 1.47 -3.97
N LEU A 357 -7.20 1.49 -5.07
CA LEU A 357 -7.54 2.75 -5.76
C LEU A 357 -8.47 3.65 -4.94
N TRP A 358 -9.39 3.10 -4.15
CA TRP A 358 -10.27 3.87 -3.25
C TRP A 358 -9.48 4.70 -2.24
N ASP A 359 -8.34 4.17 -1.78
CA ASP A 359 -7.45 4.81 -0.84
C ASP A 359 -6.47 5.75 -1.55
N THR A 360 -5.72 5.20 -2.50
CA THR A 360 -4.46 5.76 -3.00
C THR A 360 -4.61 6.89 -4.02
N PHE A 361 -5.80 7.09 -4.60
CA PHE A 361 -6.03 8.23 -5.49
C PHE A 361 -5.89 9.57 -4.78
N ARG A 362 -6.09 9.60 -3.44
CA ARG A 362 -6.16 10.81 -2.63
C ARG A 362 -4.80 11.48 -2.42
N ALA A 363 -3.75 10.68 -2.12
CA ALA A 363 -2.41 11.24 -1.89
C ALA A 363 -1.29 10.37 -2.47
N GLN A 364 -1.38 9.03 -2.41
CA GLN A 364 -0.31 8.14 -2.83
C GLN A 364 0.06 8.30 -4.31
N HIS A 365 -0.91 8.24 -5.23
CA HIS A 365 -0.65 8.44 -6.65
C HIS A 365 -0.18 9.86 -6.98
N PRO A 366 -0.79 10.95 -6.45
CA PRO A 366 -0.24 12.30 -6.57
C PRO A 366 1.21 12.43 -6.09
N TRP A 367 1.55 11.79 -4.97
CA TRP A 367 2.94 11.77 -4.48
C TRP A 367 3.89 11.08 -5.47
N LEU A 368 3.52 9.90 -5.96
CA LEU A 368 4.32 9.18 -6.95
C LEU A 368 4.51 9.98 -8.26
N GLN A 369 3.52 10.74 -8.69
CA GLN A 369 3.66 11.64 -9.84
C GLN A 369 4.74 12.70 -9.61
N LEU A 370 4.82 13.27 -8.41
CA LEU A 370 5.85 14.28 -8.09
C LEU A 370 7.27 13.68 -8.05
N VAL A 371 7.45 12.48 -7.49
CA VAL A 371 8.78 11.92 -7.20
C VAL A 371 9.20 10.77 -8.12
N GLN A 372 8.26 10.10 -8.81
CA GLN A 372 8.44 8.87 -9.59
C GLN A 372 7.60 8.87 -10.87
N SER A 373 7.54 9.99 -11.62
CA SER A 373 6.60 10.14 -12.75
C SER A 373 6.70 9.05 -13.80
N GLU A 374 7.90 8.55 -14.12
CA GLU A 374 8.07 7.44 -15.06
C GLU A 374 7.36 6.17 -14.60
N ARG A 375 7.43 5.87 -13.28
CA ARG A 375 6.68 4.76 -12.67
C ARG A 375 5.19 5.07 -12.58
N GLY A 376 4.81 6.29 -12.24
CA GLY A 376 3.42 6.75 -12.25
C GLY A 376 2.77 6.56 -13.63
N ASP A 377 3.45 6.96 -14.69
CA ASP A 377 3.00 6.72 -16.07
C ASP A 377 2.94 5.22 -16.40
N ALA A 378 3.90 4.41 -15.94
CA ALA A 378 3.88 2.97 -16.13
C ALA A 378 2.74 2.29 -15.37
N MET A 379 2.38 2.79 -14.19
CA MET A 379 1.22 2.34 -13.43
C MET A 379 -0.09 2.65 -14.16
N VAL A 380 -0.22 3.85 -14.74
CA VAL A 380 -1.37 4.18 -15.59
C VAL A 380 -1.41 3.29 -16.83
N ARG A 381 -0.27 3.06 -17.53
CA ARG A 381 -0.21 2.09 -18.65
C ARG A 381 -0.71 0.70 -18.22
N SER A 382 -0.33 0.25 -17.03
CA SER A 382 -0.76 -1.05 -16.51
C SER A 382 -2.28 -1.12 -16.29
N LEU A 383 -2.91 -0.06 -15.80
CA LEU A 383 -4.38 0.00 -15.69
C LEU A 383 -5.05 -0.04 -17.09
N VAL A 384 -4.47 0.64 -18.08
CA VAL A 384 -4.96 0.58 -19.48
C VAL A 384 -4.78 -0.82 -20.06
N GLN A 385 -3.65 -1.48 -19.79
CA GLN A 385 -3.43 -2.89 -20.21
C GLN A 385 -4.48 -3.82 -19.63
N MET A 386 -4.79 -3.70 -18.32
CA MET A 386 -5.85 -4.50 -17.70
C MET A 386 -7.20 -4.32 -18.40
N TYR A 387 -7.53 -3.09 -18.81
CA TYR A 387 -8.71 -2.82 -19.63
C TYR A 387 -8.66 -3.49 -21.01
N GLU A 388 -7.54 -3.42 -21.69
CA GLU A 388 -7.37 -4.03 -23.03
C GLU A 388 -7.43 -5.56 -22.97
N GLU A 389 -6.92 -6.18 -21.92
CA GLU A 389 -6.88 -7.62 -21.70
C GLU A 389 -8.24 -8.19 -21.22
N SER A 390 -9.02 -7.43 -20.48
CA SER A 390 -10.26 -7.92 -19.85
C SER A 390 -11.53 -7.18 -20.28
N GLY A 391 -11.38 -6.00 -20.85
CA GLY A 391 -12.48 -5.11 -21.20
C GLY A 391 -12.91 -4.14 -20.11
N TRP A 392 -12.34 -4.19 -18.90
CA TRP A 392 -12.64 -3.30 -17.77
C TRP A 392 -11.38 -2.90 -17.00
N ILE A 393 -11.37 -1.71 -16.39
CA ILE A 393 -10.37 -1.37 -15.37
C ILE A 393 -10.85 -1.96 -14.03
N PRO A 394 -9.98 -2.64 -13.25
CA PRO A 394 -10.38 -3.17 -11.95
C PRO A 394 -10.58 -2.04 -10.92
N LYS A 395 -11.58 -2.18 -10.05
CA LYS A 395 -11.72 -1.34 -8.85
C LYS A 395 -10.57 -1.56 -7.89
N TRP A 396 -10.20 -2.82 -7.74
CA TRP A 396 -9.09 -3.27 -6.92
C TRP A 396 -8.46 -4.52 -7.54
N ALA A 397 -7.16 -4.52 -7.81
CA ALA A 397 -6.44 -5.64 -8.42
C ALA A 397 -5.59 -6.40 -7.40
N ASN A 398 -5.88 -7.74 -7.19
CA ASN A 398 -5.08 -8.60 -6.30
C ASN A 398 -5.08 -10.09 -6.72
N PRO A 399 -4.26 -10.56 -7.62
CA PRO A 399 -3.64 -9.80 -8.71
C PRO A 399 -4.60 -9.51 -9.87
N THR A 400 -5.77 -10.15 -9.94
CA THR A 400 -6.87 -9.89 -10.88
C THR A 400 -7.97 -9.06 -10.22
N PHE A 401 -9.14 -8.96 -10.85
CA PHE A 401 -10.31 -8.34 -10.25
C PHE A 401 -10.62 -8.87 -8.86
N THR A 402 -10.99 -7.96 -7.96
CA THR A 402 -11.66 -8.29 -6.71
C THR A 402 -12.85 -7.36 -6.52
N ASN A 403 -13.92 -7.88 -5.93
CA ASN A 403 -15.06 -7.05 -5.53
C ASN A 403 -14.79 -6.39 -4.17
N ILE A 404 -13.75 -5.56 -4.13
CA ILE A 404 -13.33 -4.82 -2.94
C ILE A 404 -13.59 -3.33 -3.19
N MET A 405 -14.17 -2.67 -2.19
CA MET A 405 -14.48 -1.25 -2.15
C MET A 405 -15.47 -0.80 -3.23
N ILE A 406 -15.78 0.47 -3.24
CA ILE A 406 -16.71 1.15 -4.13
C ILE A 406 -16.01 2.19 -5.01
N GLY A 407 -16.74 2.80 -5.94
CA GLY A 407 -16.16 3.75 -6.89
C GLY A 407 -15.31 3.09 -7.98
N THR A 408 -14.85 3.92 -8.91
CA THR A 408 -13.96 3.52 -10.01
C THR A 408 -12.76 4.45 -10.07
N HIS A 409 -12.02 4.56 -8.96
CA HIS A 409 -11.02 5.62 -8.76
C HIS A 409 -9.76 5.49 -9.62
N ALA A 410 -9.62 4.47 -10.47
CA ALA A 410 -8.74 4.53 -11.63
C ALA A 410 -9.04 5.75 -12.50
N ASP A 411 -10.32 6.14 -12.58
CA ASP A 411 -10.80 7.34 -13.28
C ASP A 411 -10.12 8.60 -12.71
N ALA A 412 -10.10 8.71 -11.39
CA ALA A 412 -9.45 9.83 -10.69
C ALA A 412 -7.93 9.83 -10.91
N VAL A 413 -7.27 8.67 -10.77
CA VAL A 413 -5.81 8.53 -10.94
C VAL A 413 -5.38 8.91 -12.38
N ILE A 414 -6.08 8.40 -13.38
CA ILE A 414 -5.76 8.64 -14.80
C ILE A 414 -6.03 10.10 -15.17
N ALA A 415 -7.19 10.64 -14.75
CA ALA A 415 -7.56 12.02 -15.05
C ALA A 415 -6.65 13.03 -14.33
N ASP A 416 -6.28 12.76 -13.06
CA ASP A 416 -5.36 13.61 -12.31
C ASP A 416 -3.97 13.64 -12.96
N ALA A 417 -3.44 12.47 -13.33
CA ALA A 417 -2.19 12.37 -14.08
C ALA A 417 -2.24 13.21 -15.37
N TYR A 418 -3.34 13.08 -16.14
CA TYR A 418 -3.52 13.84 -17.38
C TYR A 418 -3.54 15.36 -17.16
N VAL A 419 -4.33 15.84 -16.19
CA VAL A 419 -4.49 17.28 -15.90
C VAL A 419 -3.18 17.89 -15.39
N ASN A 420 -2.43 17.13 -14.59
CA ASN A 420 -1.14 17.55 -14.04
C ASN A 420 0.02 17.45 -15.06
N GLY A 421 -0.24 16.96 -16.29
CA GLY A 421 0.73 16.94 -17.38
C GLY A 421 1.56 15.67 -17.49
N PHE A 422 1.26 14.64 -16.71
CA PHE A 422 1.87 13.30 -16.81
C PHE A 422 1.12 12.51 -17.89
N ARG A 423 1.82 12.17 -18.99
CA ARG A 423 1.19 11.68 -20.22
C ARG A 423 2.01 10.60 -20.92
N GLY A 424 2.78 9.81 -20.18
CA GLY A 424 3.60 8.73 -20.72
C GLY A 424 2.82 7.44 -21.05
N TYR A 425 1.53 7.56 -21.43
CA TYR A 425 0.64 6.46 -21.78
C TYR A 425 -0.27 6.82 -22.97
N ASP A 426 -0.99 5.84 -23.54
CA ASP A 426 -1.96 6.09 -24.61
C ASP A 426 -3.18 6.83 -24.04
N LEU A 427 -3.30 8.12 -24.37
CA LEU A 427 -4.34 9.00 -23.84
C LEU A 427 -5.74 8.61 -24.31
N GLU A 428 -5.88 8.17 -25.55
CA GLU A 428 -7.17 7.78 -26.11
C GLU A 428 -7.62 6.42 -25.57
N ALA A 429 -6.69 5.46 -25.40
CA ALA A 429 -7.00 4.18 -24.77
C ALA A 429 -7.39 4.38 -23.29
N ALA A 430 -6.65 5.20 -22.56
CA ALA A 430 -6.95 5.56 -21.17
C ALA A 430 -8.33 6.22 -21.05
N TYR A 431 -8.63 7.19 -21.95
CA TYR A 431 -9.93 7.85 -21.96
C TYR A 431 -11.07 6.88 -22.29
N ARG A 432 -10.90 6.00 -23.29
CA ARG A 432 -11.92 4.96 -23.59
C ARG A 432 -12.21 4.05 -22.40
N ALA A 433 -11.17 3.70 -21.65
CA ALA A 433 -11.30 2.85 -20.46
C ALA A 433 -12.15 3.51 -19.37
N ILE A 434 -11.76 4.70 -18.91
CA ILE A 434 -12.49 5.43 -17.86
C ILE A 434 -13.87 5.90 -18.31
N ARG A 435 -14.03 6.25 -19.60
CA ARG A 435 -15.33 6.57 -20.17
C ARG A 435 -16.30 5.38 -20.07
N LYS A 436 -15.81 4.16 -20.27
CA LYS A 436 -16.62 2.95 -20.16
C LYS A 436 -17.21 2.81 -18.76
N ASP A 437 -16.42 3.06 -17.71
CA ASP A 437 -16.88 3.00 -16.32
C ASP A 437 -18.04 3.97 -16.05
N ALA A 438 -18.01 5.16 -16.69
CA ALA A 438 -19.05 6.17 -16.52
C ALA A 438 -20.34 5.94 -17.32
N PHE A 439 -20.28 5.25 -18.46
CA PHE A 439 -21.40 5.19 -19.41
C PHE A 439 -21.90 3.76 -19.70
N THR A 440 -21.21 2.72 -19.25
CA THR A 440 -21.60 1.33 -19.53
C THR A 440 -21.95 0.62 -18.23
N PRO A 441 -23.25 0.39 -17.96
CA PRO A 441 -23.66 -0.37 -16.78
C PRO A 441 -23.09 -1.79 -16.81
N PRO A 442 -22.76 -2.33 -15.62
CA PRO A 442 -22.41 -3.76 -15.50
C PRO A 442 -23.53 -4.66 -15.98
N THR A 443 -23.20 -5.88 -16.39
CA THR A 443 -24.18 -6.88 -16.78
C THR A 443 -25.10 -7.20 -15.60
N ARG A 444 -26.44 -7.18 -15.83
CA ARG A 444 -27.46 -7.43 -14.81
C ARG A 444 -27.55 -6.40 -13.69
N ASP A 445 -27.04 -5.21 -13.88
CA ASP A 445 -27.03 -4.12 -12.91
C ASP A 445 -28.41 -3.84 -12.27
N GLU A 446 -29.51 -4.02 -13.01
CA GLU A 446 -30.87 -3.85 -12.49
C GLU A 446 -31.40 -5.05 -11.67
N HIS A 447 -30.73 -6.20 -11.70
CA HIS A 447 -31.20 -7.46 -11.11
C HIS A 447 -30.43 -7.89 -9.88
N TYR A 448 -29.29 -7.32 -9.62
CA TYR A 448 -28.47 -7.64 -8.46
C TYR A 448 -28.46 -6.49 -7.47
N ARG A 449 -28.68 -6.83 -6.19
CA ARG A 449 -28.23 -6.00 -5.09
C ARG A 449 -26.78 -6.38 -4.81
N TRP A 450 -25.89 -5.44 -4.96
CA TRP A 450 -24.45 -5.67 -4.89
C TRP A 450 -23.82 -4.80 -3.81
N GLY A 451 -22.98 -5.40 -2.96
CA GLY A 451 -22.22 -4.73 -1.91
C GLY A 451 -20.73 -4.97 -2.02
N ASP A 452 -19.95 -4.21 -1.26
CA ASP A 452 -18.53 -4.47 -1.07
C ASP A 452 -18.32 -5.86 -0.46
N ARG A 453 -17.31 -6.57 -0.95
CA ARG A 453 -16.95 -7.94 -0.53
C ARG A 453 -17.99 -9.02 -0.75
N ASP A 454 -19.02 -8.77 -1.53
CA ASP A 454 -19.91 -9.83 -1.98
C ASP A 454 -19.17 -10.85 -2.86
N PHE A 455 -19.61 -12.11 -2.81
CA PHE A 455 -19.03 -13.17 -3.63
C PHE A 455 -19.08 -12.81 -5.11
N TRP A 456 -17.96 -13.04 -5.81
CA TRP A 456 -17.87 -12.79 -7.23
C TRP A 456 -18.87 -13.66 -8.02
N ASN A 457 -19.76 -13.01 -8.75
CA ASN A 457 -20.69 -13.68 -9.66
C ASN A 457 -20.61 -13.12 -11.10
N GLY A 458 -19.56 -12.35 -11.39
CA GLY A 458 -19.26 -11.75 -12.70
C GLY A 458 -20.06 -10.48 -12.99
N GLY A 459 -19.41 -9.51 -13.61
CA GLY A 459 -20.05 -8.32 -14.15
C GLY A 459 -20.04 -7.06 -13.30
N TYR A 460 -19.34 -7.07 -12.15
CA TYR A 460 -19.22 -5.88 -11.27
C TYR A 460 -17.76 -5.38 -11.12
N GLU A 461 -17.10 -5.29 -12.24
CA GLU A 461 -15.77 -4.67 -12.34
C GLU A 461 -15.82 -3.15 -12.27
N ALA A 462 -17.04 -2.57 -12.50
CA ALA A 462 -17.34 -1.16 -12.61
C ALA A 462 -18.36 -0.69 -11.54
N ARG A 463 -19.14 0.32 -11.89
CA ARG A 463 -20.09 0.99 -10.99
C ARG A 463 -21.38 0.20 -10.80
N ALA A 464 -21.54 -0.43 -9.66
CA ALA A 464 -22.82 -1.07 -9.28
C ALA A 464 -23.95 -0.02 -9.17
N GLY A 465 -25.14 -0.32 -9.69
CA GLY A 465 -26.28 0.59 -9.69
C GLY A 465 -26.20 1.75 -10.69
N LEU A 466 -25.24 1.69 -11.65
CA LEU A 466 -25.03 2.76 -12.64
C LEU A 466 -26.29 3.02 -13.50
N THR A 467 -27.04 1.98 -13.82
CA THR A 467 -28.30 2.14 -14.59
C THR A 467 -29.28 3.07 -13.88
N HIS A 468 -29.46 2.91 -12.58
CA HIS A 468 -30.32 3.79 -11.79
C HIS A 468 -29.67 5.17 -11.58
N TYR A 469 -28.39 5.21 -11.30
CA TYR A 469 -27.63 6.45 -11.14
C TYR A 469 -27.72 7.36 -12.37
N MET A 470 -27.56 6.83 -13.58
CA MET A 470 -27.70 7.60 -14.82
C MET A 470 -29.13 8.13 -15.03
N LYS A 471 -30.14 7.41 -14.58
CA LYS A 471 -31.56 7.76 -14.80
C LYS A 471 -32.11 8.69 -13.73
N ALA A 472 -31.79 8.44 -12.45
CA ALA A 472 -32.39 9.13 -11.32
C ALA A 472 -31.45 10.14 -10.65
N GLY A 473 -30.14 10.10 -10.99
CA GLY A 473 -29.12 10.95 -10.40
C GLY A 473 -28.66 10.48 -9.01
N TYR A 474 -28.91 9.24 -8.63
CA TYR A 474 -28.39 8.61 -7.41
C TYR A 474 -28.46 7.08 -7.51
N VAL A 475 -27.67 6.39 -6.73
CA VAL A 475 -27.76 4.93 -6.51
C VAL A 475 -28.88 4.68 -5.51
N ALA A 476 -29.80 3.76 -5.82
CA ALA A 476 -30.97 3.49 -4.97
C ALA A 476 -30.69 2.44 -3.91
N SER A 477 -31.01 2.73 -2.64
CA SER A 477 -30.71 1.86 -1.49
C SER A 477 -31.44 0.53 -1.47
N ASP A 478 -32.60 0.45 -2.13
CA ASP A 478 -33.36 -0.80 -2.28
C ASP A 478 -32.89 -1.65 -3.48
N ARG A 479 -31.87 -1.20 -4.23
CA ARG A 479 -31.29 -1.83 -5.41
C ARG A 479 -29.83 -2.21 -5.23
N THR A 480 -29.06 -1.38 -4.57
CA THR A 480 -27.60 -1.50 -4.43
C THR A 480 -27.22 -1.09 -3.02
N ASP A 481 -26.38 -1.87 -2.38
CA ASP A 481 -25.83 -1.52 -1.08
C ASP A 481 -24.88 -0.32 -1.19
N GLU A 482 -24.53 0.30 -0.08
CA GLU A 482 -23.61 1.44 0.00
C GLU A 482 -23.98 2.61 -0.92
N SER A 483 -25.28 2.80 -1.11
CA SER A 483 -25.85 3.68 -2.13
C SER A 483 -25.48 5.15 -1.99
N VAL A 484 -25.34 5.66 -0.75
CA VAL A 484 -24.92 7.04 -0.48
C VAL A 484 -23.44 7.19 -0.86
N ALA A 485 -22.58 6.35 -0.31
CA ALA A 485 -21.16 6.39 -0.59
C ALA A 485 -20.89 6.25 -2.10
N SER A 486 -21.49 5.25 -2.77
CA SER A 486 -21.37 5.06 -4.22
C SER A 486 -21.83 6.27 -5.02
N THR A 487 -22.92 6.95 -4.63
CA THR A 487 -23.38 8.15 -5.33
C THR A 487 -22.35 9.30 -5.24
N LEU A 488 -21.77 9.50 -4.05
CA LEU A 488 -20.76 10.54 -3.82
C LEU A 488 -19.47 10.26 -4.61
N GLU A 489 -19.01 9.00 -4.58
CA GLU A 489 -17.80 8.58 -5.29
C GLU A 489 -17.98 8.63 -6.81
N TYR A 490 -19.11 8.17 -7.36
CA TYR A 490 -19.37 8.28 -8.80
C TYR A 490 -19.47 9.74 -9.27
N ALA A 491 -19.98 10.66 -8.44
CA ALA A 491 -20.00 12.08 -8.75
C ALA A 491 -18.59 12.68 -8.81
N LEU A 492 -17.68 12.23 -7.95
CA LEU A 492 -16.27 12.60 -8.00
C LEU A 492 -15.57 12.01 -9.25
N ASP A 493 -15.77 10.72 -9.52
CA ASP A 493 -15.19 10.06 -10.69
C ASP A 493 -15.69 10.71 -11.99
N ASP A 494 -16.99 11.03 -12.09
CA ASP A 494 -17.56 11.77 -13.23
C ASP A 494 -16.91 13.14 -13.44
N TYR A 495 -16.62 13.87 -12.37
CA TYR A 495 -15.86 15.12 -12.45
C TYR A 495 -14.46 14.89 -13.02
N CYS A 496 -13.74 13.89 -12.51
CA CYS A 496 -12.39 13.58 -12.96
C CYS A 496 -12.35 13.23 -14.45
N ILE A 497 -13.23 12.33 -14.90
CA ILE A 497 -13.37 11.98 -16.32
C ILE A 497 -13.72 13.21 -17.17
N ALA A 498 -14.62 14.08 -16.67
CA ALA A 498 -14.98 15.31 -17.35
C ALA A 498 -13.77 16.22 -17.62
N GLN A 499 -12.84 16.35 -16.65
CA GLN A 499 -11.66 17.19 -16.85
C GLN A 499 -10.76 16.63 -17.98
N MET A 500 -10.58 15.30 -18.05
CA MET A 500 -9.85 14.67 -19.13
C MET A 500 -10.59 14.82 -20.46
N ALA A 501 -11.91 14.58 -20.49
CA ALA A 501 -12.78 14.79 -21.67
C ALA A 501 -12.63 16.20 -22.24
N LYS A 502 -12.68 17.23 -21.39
CA LYS A 502 -12.46 18.62 -21.77
C LYS A 502 -11.11 18.83 -22.43
N GLY A 503 -10.05 18.28 -21.82
CA GLY A 503 -8.68 18.42 -22.33
C GLY A 503 -8.45 17.74 -23.66
N LEU A 504 -9.16 16.63 -23.94
CA LEU A 504 -9.13 15.90 -25.21
C LEU A 504 -10.14 16.44 -26.25
N GLY A 505 -11.03 17.36 -25.89
CA GLY A 505 -12.00 17.94 -26.79
C GLY A 505 -13.34 17.18 -26.89
N HIS A 506 -13.57 16.16 -26.06
CA HIS A 506 -14.85 15.42 -25.99
C HIS A 506 -15.91 16.20 -25.24
N MET A 507 -16.38 17.30 -25.83
CA MET A 507 -17.21 18.32 -25.17
C MET A 507 -18.64 17.87 -24.83
N GLU A 508 -19.16 16.85 -25.47
CA GLU A 508 -20.45 16.25 -25.13
C GLU A 508 -20.36 15.48 -23.82
N ASP A 509 -19.38 14.58 -23.71
CA ASP A 509 -19.09 13.84 -22.49
C ASP A 509 -18.76 14.79 -21.32
N TYR A 510 -17.95 15.84 -21.60
CA TYR A 510 -17.64 16.86 -20.60
C TYR A 510 -18.91 17.47 -19.99
N ARG A 511 -19.88 17.88 -20.81
CA ARG A 511 -21.12 18.53 -20.30
C ARG A 511 -21.96 17.53 -19.51
N ALA A 512 -22.13 16.31 -20.01
CA ALA A 512 -22.91 15.27 -19.36
C ALA A 512 -22.32 14.88 -18.00
N LEU A 513 -21.02 14.68 -17.95
CA LEU A 513 -20.30 14.27 -16.72
C LEU A 513 -20.23 15.41 -15.70
N MET A 514 -20.07 16.68 -16.14
CA MET A 514 -20.13 17.84 -15.24
C MET A 514 -21.52 18.07 -14.65
N GLU A 515 -22.59 17.69 -15.35
CA GLU A 515 -23.94 17.66 -14.79
C GLU A 515 -24.04 16.56 -13.71
N ARG A 516 -23.59 15.35 -14.03
CA ARG A 516 -23.63 14.20 -13.12
C ARG A 516 -22.72 14.37 -11.90
N SER A 517 -21.63 15.10 -12.00
CA SER A 517 -20.73 15.41 -10.87
C SER A 517 -21.43 16.16 -9.71
N ARG A 518 -22.65 16.67 -9.96
CA ARG A 518 -23.51 17.33 -8.97
C ARG A 518 -24.59 16.42 -8.39
N ASN A 519 -24.61 15.16 -8.75
CA ASN A 519 -25.62 14.18 -8.30
C ASN A 519 -25.64 13.98 -6.78
N TYR A 520 -24.55 14.29 -6.07
CA TYR A 520 -24.52 14.31 -4.61
C TYR A 520 -25.66 15.17 -4.00
N ARG A 521 -26.12 16.21 -4.70
CA ARG A 521 -27.22 17.10 -4.26
C ARG A 521 -28.55 16.36 -4.09
N ASN A 522 -28.77 15.26 -4.83
CA ASN A 522 -29.99 14.46 -4.76
C ASN A 522 -30.09 13.66 -3.46
N LEU A 523 -28.97 13.45 -2.75
CA LEU A 523 -28.95 12.75 -1.48
C LEU A 523 -28.76 13.66 -0.26
N TYR A 524 -28.59 14.98 -0.45
CA TYR A 524 -28.53 15.90 0.67
C TYR A 524 -29.94 16.16 1.23
N ASN A 525 -30.16 15.76 2.50
CA ASN A 525 -31.43 16.02 3.17
C ASN A 525 -31.35 17.36 3.94
N PRO A 526 -32.05 18.40 3.50
CA PRO A 526 -31.99 19.73 4.15
C PRO A 526 -32.60 19.77 5.54
N GLN A 527 -33.41 18.78 5.93
CA GLN A 527 -33.99 18.67 7.26
C GLN A 527 -32.99 18.21 8.31
N THR A 528 -32.07 17.32 7.91
CA THR A 528 -31.04 16.76 8.80
C THR A 528 -29.69 17.46 8.64
N GLY A 529 -29.39 18.02 7.47
CA GLY A 529 -28.10 18.60 7.10
C GLY A 529 -27.02 17.54 6.81
N PHE A 530 -27.46 16.32 6.44
CA PHE A 530 -26.60 15.19 6.08
C PHE A 530 -26.99 14.59 4.73
N PHE A 531 -26.08 13.79 4.15
CA PHE A 531 -26.44 12.89 3.08
C PHE A 531 -27.23 11.72 3.65
N GLN A 532 -28.27 11.29 2.94
CA GLN A 532 -29.14 10.21 3.34
C GLN A 532 -29.54 9.37 2.13
N ALA A 533 -29.69 8.08 2.33
CA ALA A 533 -30.09 7.15 1.28
C ALA A 533 -31.49 7.41 0.75
N ARG A 534 -31.68 7.16 -0.55
CA ARG A 534 -33.00 7.21 -1.21
C ARG A 534 -33.30 5.89 -1.90
N ARG A 535 -34.56 5.48 -1.81
CA ARG A 535 -35.11 4.33 -2.51
C ARG A 535 -35.39 4.65 -3.98
N SER A 536 -35.57 3.64 -4.80
CA SER A 536 -35.95 3.81 -6.21
C SER A 536 -37.31 4.52 -6.41
N SER A 537 -38.16 4.54 -5.38
CA SER A 537 -39.38 5.33 -5.34
C SER A 537 -39.16 6.85 -5.19
N GLY A 538 -37.92 7.27 -4.80
CA GLY A 538 -37.58 8.65 -4.44
C GLY A 538 -37.79 9.00 -2.97
N GLU A 539 -38.30 8.08 -2.16
CA GLU A 539 -38.45 8.28 -0.72
C GLU A 539 -37.10 8.16 -0.01
N TRP A 540 -36.97 8.91 1.10
CA TRP A 540 -35.80 8.76 1.98
C TRP A 540 -35.83 7.40 2.68
N ASP A 541 -34.67 6.75 2.77
CA ASP A 541 -34.46 5.54 3.55
C ASP A 541 -33.95 5.90 4.96
N ALA A 542 -33.62 4.93 5.79
CA ALA A 542 -33.04 5.17 7.11
C ALA A 542 -31.73 5.98 7.00
N ASP A 543 -31.43 6.78 8.02
CA ASP A 543 -30.31 7.73 8.02
C ASP A 543 -28.93 7.07 8.30
N ASP A 544 -28.94 5.78 8.65
CA ASP A 544 -27.76 4.97 8.95
C ASP A 544 -27.39 3.96 7.85
N VAL A 545 -28.12 3.94 6.71
CA VAL A 545 -27.85 3.00 5.61
C VAL A 545 -27.14 3.68 4.43
N GLY A 546 -26.46 2.88 3.61
CA GLY A 546 -25.88 3.30 2.34
C GLY A 546 -24.46 3.86 2.45
N PHE A 547 -23.76 3.69 3.56
CA PHE A 547 -22.40 4.15 3.78
C PHE A 547 -21.41 2.98 3.77
N THR A 548 -20.19 3.23 3.31
CA THR A 548 -19.08 2.28 3.31
C THR A 548 -18.15 2.61 4.47
N GLU A 549 -17.89 1.66 5.36
CA GLU A 549 -16.93 1.78 6.48
C GLU A 549 -17.11 3.04 7.34
N GLY A 550 -18.36 3.51 7.46
CA GLY A 550 -18.64 4.75 8.16
C GLY A 550 -20.13 5.03 8.31
N ALA A 551 -20.45 6.29 8.59
CA ALA A 551 -21.79 6.78 8.82
C ALA A 551 -21.98 8.19 8.18
N ASN A 552 -23.14 8.78 8.40
CA ASN A 552 -23.47 10.10 7.87
C ASN A 552 -22.43 11.19 8.24
N TRP A 553 -21.84 11.16 9.43
CA TRP A 553 -20.77 12.08 9.82
C TRP A 553 -19.48 11.86 9.03
N THR A 554 -19.14 10.59 8.74
CA THR A 554 -17.96 10.21 7.95
C THR A 554 -18.05 10.72 6.51
N TYR A 555 -19.26 10.77 5.94
CA TYR A 555 -19.47 11.18 4.55
C TYR A 555 -20.00 12.60 4.38
N ARG A 556 -20.22 13.34 5.47
CA ARG A 556 -20.84 14.68 5.45
C ARG A 556 -20.16 15.67 4.53
N PHE A 557 -18.88 15.55 4.32
CA PHE A 557 -18.06 16.47 3.53
C PHE A 557 -17.36 15.79 2.33
N CYS A 558 -17.77 14.57 1.94
CA CYS A 558 -17.18 13.82 0.83
C CYS A 558 -17.64 14.33 -0.54
N VAL A 559 -17.43 15.62 -0.81
CA VAL A 559 -17.71 16.30 -2.09
C VAL A 559 -16.48 17.14 -2.48
N MET A 560 -15.38 16.47 -2.78
CA MET A 560 -14.12 17.17 -3.11
C MET A 560 -14.18 17.92 -4.44
N GLN A 561 -14.98 17.44 -5.38
CA GLN A 561 -15.11 18.01 -6.73
C GLN A 561 -15.92 19.31 -6.82
N ASP A 562 -16.80 19.57 -5.85
CA ASP A 562 -17.68 20.76 -5.84
C ASP A 562 -17.85 21.32 -4.42
N VAL A 563 -16.72 21.60 -3.74
CA VAL A 563 -16.75 22.18 -2.39
C VAL A 563 -17.53 23.50 -2.34
N PRO A 564 -17.42 24.42 -3.32
CA PRO A 564 -18.28 25.60 -3.35
C PRO A 564 -19.77 25.27 -3.39
N GLY A 565 -20.18 24.28 -4.17
CA GLY A 565 -21.57 23.81 -4.23
C GLY A 565 -22.05 23.18 -2.92
N LEU A 566 -21.17 22.45 -2.21
CA LEU A 566 -21.46 21.92 -0.88
C LEU A 566 -21.60 23.05 0.15
N ILE A 567 -20.74 24.07 0.11
CA ILE A 567 -20.83 25.26 0.97
C ILE A 567 -22.17 25.96 0.78
N GLU A 568 -22.60 26.14 -0.47
CA GLU A 568 -23.92 26.72 -0.81
C GLU A 568 -25.05 25.87 -0.20
N LEU A 569 -24.98 24.55 -0.41
CA LEU A 569 -26.02 23.61 0.03
C LEU A 569 -26.14 23.56 1.57
N MET A 570 -25.06 23.78 2.29
CA MET A 570 -25.00 23.81 3.75
C MET A 570 -25.33 25.20 4.35
N GLY A 571 -25.73 26.19 3.53
CA GLY A 571 -26.15 27.49 4.01
C GLY A 571 -25.06 28.57 4.02
N GLY A 572 -23.98 28.38 3.27
CA GLY A 572 -22.90 29.34 3.09
C GLY A 572 -21.66 29.10 3.96
N ARG A 573 -20.65 29.95 3.76
CA ARG A 573 -19.31 29.77 4.36
C ARG A 573 -19.32 29.63 5.88
N ASP A 574 -20.05 30.49 6.58
CA ASP A 574 -20.06 30.47 8.06
C ASP A 574 -20.72 29.21 8.61
N ALA A 575 -21.83 28.77 7.99
CA ALA A 575 -22.50 27.52 8.35
C ALA A 575 -21.62 26.30 8.07
N PHE A 576 -20.94 26.29 6.94
CA PHE A 576 -20.00 25.23 6.56
C PHE A 576 -18.81 25.15 7.54
N VAL A 577 -18.17 26.29 7.85
CA VAL A 577 -17.05 26.36 8.82
C VAL A 577 -17.50 25.88 10.19
N LYS A 578 -18.70 26.30 10.64
CA LYS A 578 -19.27 25.84 11.91
C LYS A 578 -19.50 24.32 11.94
N ALA A 579 -20.03 23.75 10.87
CA ALA A 579 -20.26 22.31 10.76
C ALA A 579 -18.95 21.52 10.73
N LEU A 580 -17.94 22.06 10.04
CA LEU A 580 -16.61 21.46 10.00
C LEU A 580 -15.87 21.56 11.35
N ASP A 581 -15.99 22.71 12.04
CA ASP A 581 -15.51 22.85 13.42
C ASP A 581 -16.19 21.83 14.36
N GLU A 582 -17.51 21.66 14.25
CA GLU A 582 -18.26 20.67 15.03
C GLU A 582 -17.75 19.24 14.79
N ASN A 583 -17.44 18.87 13.55
CA ASN A 583 -16.90 17.56 13.20
C ASN A 583 -15.58 17.28 13.96
N PHE A 584 -14.68 18.25 14.00
CA PHE A 584 -13.41 18.11 14.73
C PHE A 584 -13.59 18.21 16.25
N ASP A 585 -14.30 19.21 16.73
CA ASP A 585 -14.36 19.56 18.16
C ASP A 585 -15.21 18.58 18.99
N LYS A 586 -16.17 17.89 18.35
CA LYS A 586 -17.01 16.86 18.98
C LYS A 586 -16.52 15.43 18.75
N GLY A 587 -15.35 15.23 18.08
CA GLY A 587 -14.74 13.95 17.87
C GLY A 587 -15.44 13.08 16.83
N HIS A 588 -16.11 13.68 15.84
CA HIS A 588 -16.66 12.95 14.70
C HIS A 588 -15.61 12.74 13.61
N TYR A 589 -14.52 13.51 13.62
CA TYR A 589 -13.42 13.37 12.69
C TYR A 589 -12.71 12.04 12.92
N ARG A 590 -12.56 11.27 11.86
CA ARG A 590 -11.79 10.03 11.83
C ARG A 590 -10.61 10.23 10.89
N HIS A 591 -9.40 9.97 11.38
CA HIS A 591 -8.18 10.00 10.57
C HIS A 591 -7.72 8.61 10.17
N ASP A 592 -8.18 7.64 10.88
CA ASP A 592 -7.87 6.22 10.73
C ASP A 592 -8.54 5.57 9.51
N ASN A 593 -9.35 6.34 8.75
CA ASN A 593 -9.94 5.90 7.50
C ASN A 593 -10.04 7.06 6.48
N GLU A 594 -9.96 6.75 5.21
CA GLU A 594 -9.73 7.64 4.07
C GLU A 594 -10.79 8.72 3.85
N PRO A 595 -12.10 8.48 4.08
CA PRO A 595 -13.11 9.53 3.90
C PRO A 595 -12.84 10.80 4.69
N GLY A 596 -12.09 10.73 5.81
CA GLY A 596 -11.71 11.89 6.63
C GLY A 596 -10.50 12.68 6.10
N HIS A 597 -9.67 12.12 5.26
CA HIS A 597 -8.33 12.63 4.93
C HIS A 597 -8.31 14.04 4.34
N HIS A 598 -9.35 14.45 3.60
CA HIS A 598 -9.41 15.77 2.99
C HIS A 598 -10.05 16.85 3.89
N TYR A 599 -10.68 16.49 5.01
CA TYR A 599 -11.53 17.39 5.81
C TYR A 599 -10.81 18.62 6.32
N VAL A 600 -9.59 18.49 6.85
CA VAL A 600 -8.83 19.63 7.37
C VAL A 600 -8.51 20.66 6.29
N TYR A 601 -8.38 20.23 5.03
CA TYR A 601 -8.04 21.10 3.91
C TYR A 601 -9.26 21.81 3.30
N LEU A 602 -10.49 21.40 3.63
CA LEU A 602 -11.72 22.04 3.16
C LEU A 602 -11.84 23.50 3.63
N TYR A 603 -11.22 23.86 4.75
CA TYR A 603 -11.15 25.24 5.20
C TYR A 603 -10.50 26.20 4.19
N ALA A 604 -9.67 25.69 3.28
CA ALA A 604 -9.07 26.48 2.20
C ALA A 604 -10.11 27.14 1.29
N HIS A 605 -11.24 26.47 1.03
CA HIS A 605 -12.34 27.04 0.24
C HIS A 605 -13.13 28.14 0.96
N CYS A 606 -12.89 28.30 2.27
CA CYS A 606 -13.48 29.37 3.08
C CYS A 606 -12.47 30.46 3.46
N ASP A 607 -11.28 30.47 2.84
CA ASP A 607 -10.17 31.36 3.16
C ASP A 607 -9.72 31.28 4.63
N ARG A 608 -9.86 30.09 5.27
CA ARG A 608 -9.56 29.85 6.67
C ARG A 608 -8.28 29.01 6.83
N LEU A 609 -7.20 29.48 6.22
CA LEU A 609 -5.87 28.86 6.35
C LEU A 609 -5.42 28.76 7.83
N ASP A 610 -5.85 29.70 8.67
CA ASP A 610 -5.63 29.68 10.12
C ASP A 610 -6.17 28.41 10.78
N LYS A 611 -7.33 27.93 10.35
CA LYS A 611 -7.96 26.70 10.87
C LYS A 611 -7.16 25.46 10.48
N ILE A 612 -6.70 25.38 9.23
CA ILE A 612 -5.83 24.28 8.78
C ILE A 612 -4.58 24.25 9.65
N GLN A 613 -3.90 25.40 9.76
CA GLN A 613 -2.64 25.52 10.44
C GLN A 613 -2.71 25.24 11.96
N THR A 614 -3.84 25.50 12.59
CA THR A 614 -4.00 25.22 14.03
C THR A 614 -4.44 23.79 14.31
N ARG A 615 -5.20 23.12 13.40
CA ARG A 615 -5.67 21.74 13.59
C ARG A 615 -4.64 20.69 13.16
N LEU A 616 -3.92 20.97 12.07
CA LEU A 616 -3.02 20.00 11.43
C LEU A 616 -1.93 19.44 12.37
N PRO A 617 -1.23 20.25 13.20
CA PRO A 617 -0.24 19.72 14.14
C PRO A 617 -0.81 18.71 15.14
N GLY A 618 -2.03 18.94 15.62
CA GLY A 618 -2.71 18.01 16.52
C GLY A 618 -3.07 16.69 15.83
N ILE A 619 -3.52 16.74 14.58
CA ILE A 619 -3.81 15.54 13.78
C ILE A 619 -2.54 14.72 13.55
N LEU A 620 -1.44 15.37 13.15
CA LEU A 620 -0.15 14.72 12.93
C LEU A 620 0.35 14.02 14.21
N ALA A 621 0.36 14.72 15.33
CA ALA A 621 0.87 14.20 16.61
C ALA A 621 0.03 13.04 17.17
N ALA A 622 -1.29 13.04 16.91
CA ALA A 622 -2.18 11.99 17.37
C ALA A 622 -2.07 10.69 16.58
N ASN A 623 -1.72 10.77 15.29
CA ASN A 623 -1.88 9.66 14.36
C ASN A 623 -0.56 9.09 13.83
N TYR A 624 0.60 9.77 14.06
CA TYR A 624 1.90 9.33 13.52
C TYR A 624 2.98 9.42 14.60
N ARG A 625 3.56 8.29 14.97
CA ARG A 625 4.58 8.20 16.04
C ARG A 625 5.67 7.20 15.68
N ASN A 626 6.88 7.41 16.21
CA ASN A 626 7.98 6.44 16.11
C ASN A 626 7.78 5.29 17.11
N SER A 627 6.80 4.45 16.90
CA SER A 627 6.50 3.26 17.72
C SER A 627 5.78 2.19 16.89
N PRO A 628 5.78 0.92 17.28
CA PRO A 628 5.08 -0.13 16.55
C PRO A 628 3.57 0.11 16.39
N ASP A 629 2.94 0.82 17.34
CA ASP A 629 1.55 1.29 17.27
C ASP A 629 1.42 2.72 16.72
N GLY A 630 2.39 3.16 15.95
CA GLY A 630 2.56 4.55 15.51
C GLY A 630 1.66 5.01 14.38
N LEU A 631 0.76 4.18 13.86
CA LEU A 631 -0.29 4.56 12.92
C LEU A 631 -1.65 4.34 13.56
N SER A 632 -2.58 5.27 13.38
CA SER A 632 -3.93 5.17 13.94
C SER A 632 -4.88 4.31 13.11
N GLY A 633 -4.58 4.08 11.84
CA GLY A 633 -5.32 3.26 10.89
C GLY A 633 -4.38 2.47 10.01
N ASN A 634 -4.93 1.67 9.10
CA ASN A 634 -4.14 0.94 8.11
C ASN A 634 -3.38 1.91 7.21
N ASP A 635 -2.15 1.56 6.81
CA ASP A 635 -1.35 2.40 5.90
C ASP A 635 -1.94 2.44 4.49
N ASP A 636 -2.73 1.42 4.14
CA ASP A 636 -3.44 1.24 2.88
C ASP A 636 -2.59 1.60 1.66
N LEU A 637 -1.55 0.77 1.52
CA LEU A 637 -0.62 0.79 0.39
C LEU A 637 0.08 2.16 0.21
N GLY A 638 0.36 2.82 1.33
CA GLY A 638 1.07 4.10 1.34
C GLY A 638 0.17 5.34 1.42
N GLN A 639 -1.16 5.17 1.47
CA GLN A 639 -2.07 6.33 1.51
C GLN A 639 -1.93 7.16 2.79
N MET A 640 -1.95 6.52 3.99
CA MET A 640 -1.70 7.20 5.25
C MET A 640 -0.31 7.88 5.26
N SER A 641 0.68 7.16 4.76
CA SER A 641 2.06 7.65 4.66
C SER A 641 2.19 8.85 3.71
N ALA A 642 1.55 8.81 2.54
CA ALA A 642 1.56 9.92 1.59
C ALA A 642 0.79 11.15 2.13
N TRP A 643 -0.33 10.93 2.82
CA TRP A 643 -1.05 11.99 3.52
C TRP A 643 -0.13 12.72 4.52
N TYR A 644 0.60 11.94 5.34
CA TYR A 644 1.59 12.50 6.28
C TYR A 644 2.64 13.34 5.56
N ILE A 645 3.26 12.81 4.49
CA ILE A 645 4.32 13.48 3.73
C ILE A 645 3.82 14.84 3.19
N PHE A 646 2.68 14.85 2.50
CA PHE A 646 2.10 16.09 1.99
C PHE A 646 1.80 17.08 3.11
N SER A 647 1.22 16.60 4.19
CA SER A 647 0.81 17.42 5.32
C SER A 647 1.98 18.07 6.04
N VAL A 648 3.07 17.34 6.27
CA VAL A 648 4.27 17.92 6.89
C VAL A 648 5.05 18.86 5.96
N MET A 649 4.91 18.70 4.63
CA MET A 649 5.45 19.63 3.65
C MET A 649 4.61 20.90 3.48
N GLY A 650 3.35 20.91 3.94
CA GLY A 650 2.50 22.09 3.98
C GLY A 650 1.61 22.31 2.76
N PHE A 651 1.27 21.26 2.00
CA PHE A 651 0.25 21.28 0.95
C PHE A 651 -0.37 19.90 0.77
N TYR A 652 -1.53 19.80 0.11
CA TYR A 652 -2.29 18.54 -0.03
C TYR A 652 -3.10 18.51 -1.34
N PRO A 653 -3.16 17.38 -2.06
CA PRO A 653 -3.96 17.20 -3.27
C PRO A 653 -5.45 17.03 -2.93
N LEU A 654 -6.13 18.12 -2.57
CA LEU A 654 -7.50 18.12 -2.05
C LEU A 654 -8.51 17.56 -3.04
N THR A 655 -8.40 17.97 -4.30
CA THR A 655 -9.35 17.63 -5.36
C THR A 655 -8.59 17.01 -6.53
N PRO A 656 -8.75 15.72 -6.81
CA PRO A 656 -8.12 15.08 -7.96
C PRO A 656 -8.58 15.75 -9.27
N ALA A 657 -7.73 15.79 -10.26
CA ALA A 657 -7.94 16.42 -11.56
C ALA A 657 -8.28 17.93 -11.53
N SER A 658 -8.05 18.64 -10.40
CA SER A 658 -8.19 20.10 -10.34
C SER A 658 -6.95 20.83 -10.89
N GLY A 659 -5.79 20.20 -10.89
CA GLY A 659 -4.52 20.80 -11.27
C GLY A 659 -3.91 21.71 -10.21
N GLU A 660 -4.44 21.70 -8.97
CA GLU A 660 -3.92 22.51 -7.86
C GLU A 660 -3.99 21.77 -6.52
N TYR A 661 -3.09 22.11 -5.60
CA TYR A 661 -3.04 21.58 -4.24
C TYR A 661 -3.39 22.66 -3.22
N ALA A 662 -4.13 22.28 -2.18
CA ALA A 662 -4.47 23.15 -1.07
C ALA A 662 -3.25 23.38 -0.16
N LEU A 663 -3.07 24.59 0.35
CA LEU A 663 -1.98 24.93 1.26
C LEU A 663 -2.35 24.58 2.71
N GLY A 664 -1.36 24.13 3.45
CA GLY A 664 -1.40 23.87 4.90
C GLY A 664 -0.37 24.72 5.64
N ILE A 665 0.47 24.06 6.42
CA ILE A 665 1.63 24.65 7.08
C ILE A 665 2.75 23.61 7.17
N PRO A 666 4.00 23.92 6.74
CA PRO A 666 5.11 22.99 6.92
C PRO A 666 5.35 22.68 8.40
N ALA A 667 5.62 21.41 8.71
CA ALA A 667 5.92 21.00 10.08
C ALA A 667 7.34 21.43 10.51
N PHE A 668 8.29 21.50 9.57
CA PHE A 668 9.70 21.77 9.81
C PHE A 668 10.15 23.04 9.07
N GLU A 669 11.38 23.48 9.34
CA GLU A 669 11.89 24.76 8.85
C GLU A 669 12.20 24.77 7.35
N GLU A 670 12.69 23.64 6.82
CA GLU A 670 13.08 23.54 5.41
C GLU A 670 12.92 22.13 4.90
N PHE A 671 12.34 22.01 3.70
CA PHE A 671 12.36 20.80 2.87
C PHE A 671 13.01 21.13 1.52
N GLU A 672 13.79 20.21 0.98
CA GLU A 672 14.21 20.22 -0.40
C GLU A 672 13.81 18.91 -1.06
N LEU A 673 12.95 19.00 -2.09
CA LEU A 673 12.40 17.86 -2.82
C LEU A 673 12.98 17.85 -4.24
N ALA A 674 13.64 16.76 -4.61
CA ALA A 674 14.01 16.47 -5.99
C ALA A 674 12.80 15.90 -6.72
N LEU A 675 12.24 16.68 -7.64
CA LEU A 675 11.10 16.29 -8.46
C LEU A 675 11.51 15.29 -9.55
N SER A 676 10.55 14.52 -10.02
CA SER A 676 10.78 13.47 -11.03
C SER A 676 11.32 14.00 -12.37
N ASN A 677 11.03 15.25 -12.72
CA ASN A 677 11.53 15.92 -13.92
C ASN A 677 12.93 16.54 -13.77
N GLY A 678 13.62 16.30 -12.64
CA GLY A 678 14.94 16.81 -12.34
C GLY A 678 14.97 18.20 -11.71
N ASN A 679 13.85 18.91 -11.64
CA ASN A 679 13.74 20.18 -10.92
C ASN A 679 13.77 19.97 -9.40
N ARG A 680 13.93 21.06 -8.64
CA ARG A 680 13.92 21.04 -7.18
C ARG A 680 12.88 22.01 -6.64
N LEU A 681 12.07 21.53 -5.71
CA LEU A 681 11.18 22.37 -4.90
C LEU A 681 11.81 22.53 -3.51
N LYS A 682 12.02 23.78 -3.12
CA LYS A 682 12.41 24.13 -1.76
C LYS A 682 11.21 24.72 -1.02
N ILE A 683 10.91 24.20 0.16
CA ILE A 683 9.84 24.69 1.04
C ILE A 683 10.52 25.29 2.26
N VAL A 684 10.16 26.51 2.62
CA VAL A 684 10.81 27.26 3.71
C VAL A 684 9.75 27.84 4.65
N ALA A 685 9.86 27.53 5.92
CA ALA A 685 9.04 28.10 7.00
C ALA A 685 9.95 28.48 8.18
N ARG A 686 10.70 29.58 8.04
CA ARG A 686 11.68 30.04 9.03
C ARG A 686 10.99 30.33 10.37
N ASP A 687 11.69 29.99 11.45
CA ASP A 687 11.17 30.14 12.82
C ASP A 687 9.86 29.40 13.06
N ARG A 688 9.60 28.28 12.32
CA ARG A 688 8.36 27.51 12.39
C ARG A 688 8.01 27.09 13.83
N LYS A 689 9.00 26.74 14.65
CA LYS A 689 8.82 26.35 16.05
C LYS A 689 8.28 27.49 16.94
N LYS A 690 8.46 28.75 16.54
CA LYS A 690 8.02 29.95 17.29
C LYS A 690 6.60 30.39 16.89
N HIS A 691 6.11 29.97 15.73
CA HIS A 691 4.85 30.46 15.16
C HIS A 691 3.90 29.30 14.83
N GLN A 692 2.71 29.33 15.41
CA GLN A 692 1.67 28.33 15.13
C GLN A 692 1.06 28.53 13.72
N THR A 693 1.00 29.77 13.27
CA THR A 693 0.41 30.13 11.96
C THR A 693 1.39 30.99 11.14
N MET A 694 1.28 30.87 9.82
CA MET A 694 2.03 31.64 8.83
C MET A 694 1.03 32.39 7.94
N GLU A 695 1.03 33.72 7.96
CA GLU A 695 -0.01 34.53 7.33
C GLU A 695 0.21 34.76 5.83
N VAL A 696 1.45 34.63 5.38
CA VAL A 696 1.85 34.93 4.01
C VAL A 696 2.52 33.72 3.38
N VAL A 697 2.01 33.31 2.24
CA VAL A 697 2.62 32.26 1.42
C VAL A 697 3.08 32.87 0.10
N ARG A 698 4.32 32.61 -0.30
CA ARG A 698 4.91 33.05 -1.57
C ARG A 698 5.46 31.87 -2.35
N PHE A 699 5.28 31.93 -3.64
CA PHE A 699 6.00 31.02 -4.54
C PHE A 699 6.90 31.82 -5.47
N ASN A 700 8.20 31.52 -5.45
CA ASN A 700 9.25 32.27 -6.18
C ASN A 700 9.17 33.78 -5.94
N GLY A 701 8.94 34.20 -4.69
CA GLY A 701 8.83 35.58 -4.26
C GLY A 701 7.45 36.23 -4.51
N LYS A 702 6.58 35.65 -5.34
CA LYS A 702 5.24 36.15 -5.61
C LYS A 702 4.27 35.63 -4.54
N ARG A 703 3.50 36.53 -3.91
CA ARG A 703 2.46 36.16 -2.96
C ARG A 703 1.35 35.37 -3.66
N LEU A 704 0.89 34.30 -3.03
CA LEU A 704 -0.29 33.56 -3.44
C LEU A 704 -1.54 34.23 -2.85
N ASP A 705 -2.49 34.58 -3.72
CA ASP A 705 -3.70 35.30 -3.34
C ASP A 705 -4.80 34.39 -2.78
N ARG A 706 -4.67 33.08 -3.01
CA ARG A 706 -5.57 32.01 -2.53
C ARG A 706 -4.73 30.92 -1.85
N PRO A 707 -5.31 30.16 -0.92
CA PRO A 707 -4.61 29.06 -0.27
C PRO A 707 -4.51 27.80 -1.15
N PHE A 708 -4.11 27.99 -2.41
CA PHE A 708 -3.90 26.91 -3.40
C PHE A 708 -2.66 27.20 -4.24
N ILE A 709 -1.96 26.14 -4.67
CA ILE A 709 -0.82 26.21 -5.57
C ILE A 709 -1.03 25.28 -6.77
N PRO A 710 -0.86 25.75 -8.02
CA PRO A 710 -0.95 24.89 -9.20
C PRO A 710 0.16 23.83 -9.24
N VAL A 711 -0.17 22.59 -9.55
CA VAL A 711 0.80 21.47 -9.65
C VAL A 711 1.88 21.77 -10.69
N ARG A 712 1.50 22.40 -11.81
CA ARG A 712 2.46 22.83 -12.85
C ARG A 712 3.54 23.79 -12.32
N GLU A 713 3.20 24.65 -11.34
CA GLU A 713 4.19 25.55 -10.72
C GLU A 713 5.11 24.75 -9.80
N ILE A 714 4.57 23.83 -8.99
CA ILE A 714 5.37 22.89 -8.19
C ILE A 714 6.40 22.17 -9.08
N MET A 715 5.94 21.62 -10.21
CA MET A 715 6.78 20.85 -11.15
C MET A 715 7.85 21.72 -11.86
N GLN A 716 7.67 23.04 -11.96
CA GLN A 716 8.72 23.94 -12.43
C GLN A 716 9.87 24.08 -11.43
N GLY A 717 9.63 23.73 -10.16
CA GLY A 717 10.58 23.94 -9.09
C GLY A 717 10.65 25.40 -8.62
N GLY A 718 11.45 25.62 -7.59
CA GLY A 718 11.61 26.93 -6.99
C GLY A 718 11.42 26.94 -5.49
N VAL A 719 10.97 28.06 -4.93
CA VAL A 719 10.85 28.25 -3.49
C VAL A 719 9.41 28.56 -3.09
N LEU A 720 8.84 27.67 -2.28
CA LEU A 720 7.56 27.88 -1.59
C LEU A 720 7.89 28.37 -0.16
N GLU A 721 7.59 29.64 0.12
CA GLU A 721 7.94 30.28 1.39
C GLU A 721 6.70 30.59 2.21
N PHE A 722 6.73 30.17 3.47
CA PHE A 722 5.74 30.49 4.49
C PHE A 722 6.35 31.46 5.49
N SER A 723 5.66 32.56 5.78
CA SER A 723 6.15 33.61 6.70
C SER A 723 5.02 34.25 7.50
N THR A 724 5.35 34.88 8.60
CA THR A 724 4.38 35.60 9.45
C THR A 724 4.01 36.96 8.89
N LYS A 725 4.89 37.62 8.15
CA LYS A 725 4.65 38.87 7.38
C LYS A 725 5.70 39.08 6.30
#